data_f6d726250aa202e194c94b41e7f16904
#
_entry.id   f6d726250aa202e194c94b41e7f16904
#
_cell.length_a   1.000
_cell.length_b   1.000
_cell.length_c   1.000
_cell.angle_alpha   90.00
_cell.angle_beta   90.00
_cell.angle_gamma   90.00
#
_symmetry.space_group_name_H-M   'P 1'
#
loop_
_entity.id
_entity.type
_entity.pdbx_description
1 polymer ?
#
loop_
_entity_poly.entity_id
_entity_poly.type
_entity_poly.pdbx_seq_one_letter_code
_entity_poly.pdbx_strand_id
1 'polypeptide(L)'
;MDQFKLVAPYAPNGDQPQAIKELVDGIKNGVKEQTLLGATGTGKTFTIANVIQEVNKPTLVLAHNKTLAGQLYGELKEFFPDNAVEYFVSYYDYYQPEAYVPASDTYIEKESSVNDEIDKLRHSATSALLERRDVIVVASVSSMYGLVNPEDYREHVLSLREGMEIERDDLLRRLVEMQFERNDYDFRRGTFRVRGDVVEIFLPGNDATAFRIEFFGDEIEAIKEVDVLTGEIKATVEHVPIFPATHFVANEDQISRAVATIKEELAERLQELRDNHQLLEAQRLEQRTNYDIEMLLEMGYCNGIENYSRHMDGRRPGQPPYTLLDFFPKDSLFVVDESHITMSQIRGMYNGDRARKEQLIKYGFRLPSALDNRPLRFEEFEERVPQIIYISATPGPYELSHTPTVTEQIIRPTGLLDPPVEVRPIKGQIDDLISEINIRVERNERVFITTLTKKMSEDLTDYLEKVGIKVKYLHSDIKTLERTEIIRNLRLGEFDVLVGINLLREGLDVPEVSLVAILDADKEGFLRSERSLVQTIGRAARNANGRVIMYADKITDSMQKAIDETNRRRAIQEAYNKEHGIVPKTIVKNIRDLIAITHEVEKEDAPTTAKDFKKMTQEQRREALELLELDMRAAAKDLDFEKAADLRDVILELRAEYRL
;
A
#
# COMPACT_ATOMS: atom_id res chain seq x y z
N MET A 1 -5.21 21.77 -14.14
CA MET A 1 -6.58 22.05 -13.62
C MET A 1 -6.48 22.26 -12.12
N ASP A 2 -7.22 23.22 -11.58
CA ASP A 2 -7.11 23.53 -10.14
C ASP A 2 -8.35 23.13 -9.33
N GLN A 3 -9.27 22.38 -9.96
CA GLN A 3 -10.52 21.97 -9.32
C GLN A 3 -10.79 20.48 -9.52
N PHE A 4 -11.25 19.83 -8.47
CA PHE A 4 -11.73 18.46 -8.54
C PHE A 4 -13.08 18.38 -9.22
N LYS A 5 -13.23 17.42 -10.12
CA LYS A 5 -14.47 17.14 -10.84
C LYS A 5 -14.85 15.67 -10.61
N LEU A 6 -15.81 15.47 -9.72
CA LEU A 6 -16.35 14.13 -9.43
C LEU A 6 -17.25 13.66 -10.59
N VAL A 7 -16.99 12.46 -11.05
CA VAL A 7 -17.80 11.75 -12.05
C VAL A 7 -18.35 10.48 -11.41
N ALA A 8 -19.66 10.39 -11.25
CA ALA A 8 -20.32 9.18 -10.74
C ALA A 8 -21.67 8.97 -11.42
N PRO A 9 -22.10 7.72 -11.65
CA PRO A 9 -23.39 7.41 -12.26
C PRO A 9 -24.58 7.56 -11.30
N TYR A 10 -24.32 7.91 -10.03
CA TYR A 10 -25.32 8.05 -8.98
C TYR A 10 -25.04 9.29 -8.12
N ALA A 11 -26.07 9.76 -7.44
CA ALA A 11 -25.97 10.86 -6.47
C ALA A 11 -25.90 10.34 -5.03
N PRO A 12 -25.40 11.15 -4.07
CA PRO A 12 -25.42 10.80 -2.64
C PRO A 12 -26.84 10.41 -2.17
N ASN A 13 -26.93 9.32 -1.41
CA ASN A 13 -28.17 8.75 -0.92
C ASN A 13 -28.04 8.30 0.54
N GLY A 14 -29.16 8.00 1.18
CA GLY A 14 -29.21 7.61 2.58
C GLY A 14 -28.82 8.77 3.49
N ASP A 15 -27.89 8.53 4.39
CA ASP A 15 -27.28 9.54 5.26
C ASP A 15 -25.99 10.16 4.70
N GLN A 16 -25.57 9.80 3.46
CA GLN A 16 -24.43 10.40 2.79
C GLN A 16 -24.54 11.93 2.64
N PRO A 17 -25.67 12.53 2.19
CA PRO A 17 -25.79 13.99 2.08
C PRO A 17 -25.55 14.72 3.39
N GLN A 18 -26.07 14.20 4.51
CA GLN A 18 -25.83 14.75 5.82
C GLN A 18 -24.36 14.61 6.23
N ALA A 19 -23.76 13.43 6.04
CA ALA A 19 -22.37 13.17 6.37
C ALA A 19 -21.44 14.09 5.58
N ILE A 20 -21.66 14.26 4.28
CA ILE A 20 -20.90 15.17 3.43
C ILE A 20 -20.99 16.60 3.96
N LYS A 21 -22.20 17.08 4.25
CA LYS A 21 -22.42 18.44 4.77
C LYS A 21 -21.69 18.67 6.09
N GLU A 22 -21.85 17.75 7.05
CA GLU A 22 -21.21 17.87 8.37
C GLU A 22 -19.68 17.92 8.26
N LEU A 23 -19.08 17.03 7.46
CA LEU A 23 -17.64 16.99 7.25
C LEU A 23 -17.12 18.24 6.53
N VAL A 24 -17.82 18.70 5.49
CA VAL A 24 -17.46 19.91 4.75
C VAL A 24 -17.56 21.15 5.63
N ASP A 25 -18.64 21.28 6.39
CA ASP A 25 -18.84 22.40 7.31
C ASP A 25 -17.76 22.41 8.39
N GLY A 26 -17.41 21.25 8.94
CA GLY A 26 -16.29 21.09 9.87
C GLY A 26 -14.97 21.58 9.28
N ILE A 27 -14.63 21.17 8.08
CA ILE A 27 -13.39 21.60 7.38
C ILE A 27 -13.39 23.09 7.15
N LYS A 28 -14.49 23.67 6.66
CA LYS A 28 -14.62 25.12 6.39
C LYS A 28 -14.55 25.94 7.68
N ASN A 29 -15.03 25.40 8.78
CA ASN A 29 -14.97 26.04 10.11
C ASN A 29 -13.62 25.82 10.84
N GLY A 30 -12.65 25.18 10.18
CA GLY A 30 -11.30 24.99 10.72
C GLY A 30 -11.19 23.88 11.77
N VAL A 31 -12.15 22.97 11.86
CA VAL A 31 -12.05 21.78 12.73
C VAL A 31 -10.87 20.94 12.27
N LYS A 32 -9.92 20.68 13.17
CA LYS A 32 -8.70 19.95 12.83
C LYS A 32 -8.96 18.46 12.63
N GLU A 33 -9.76 17.85 13.49
CA GLU A 33 -9.97 16.41 13.54
C GLU A 33 -11.46 16.07 13.53
N GLN A 34 -11.87 15.20 12.61
CA GLN A 34 -13.24 14.74 12.46
C GLN A 34 -13.27 13.23 12.29
N THR A 35 -14.33 12.57 12.74
CA THR A 35 -14.50 11.12 12.57
C THR A 35 -15.79 10.82 11.81
N LEU A 36 -15.67 10.02 10.76
CA LEU A 36 -16.79 9.39 10.06
C LEU A 36 -16.92 7.95 10.54
N LEU A 37 -17.94 7.70 11.37
CA LEU A 37 -18.36 6.36 11.74
C LEU A 37 -19.24 5.82 10.62
N GLY A 38 -18.66 5.02 9.73
CA GLY A 38 -19.36 4.48 8.57
C GLY A 38 -19.50 2.98 8.66
N ALA A 39 -20.72 2.47 8.73
CA ALA A 39 -20.98 1.04 8.66
C ALA A 39 -20.44 0.46 7.34
N THR A 40 -20.11 -0.82 7.34
CA THR A 40 -19.61 -1.51 6.14
C THR A 40 -20.67 -1.45 5.02
N GLY A 41 -20.24 -1.05 3.82
CA GLY A 41 -21.14 -1.00 2.65
C GLY A 41 -22.03 0.24 2.53
N THR A 42 -21.74 1.28 3.29
CA THR A 42 -22.50 2.56 3.21
C THR A 42 -21.96 3.52 2.15
N GLY A 43 -20.88 3.17 1.44
CA GLY A 43 -20.27 4.03 0.42
C GLY A 43 -19.39 5.13 0.98
N LYS A 44 -18.58 4.84 2.00
CA LYS A 44 -17.68 5.82 2.65
C LYS A 44 -16.74 6.50 1.66
N THR A 45 -16.15 5.75 0.71
CA THR A 45 -15.26 6.30 -0.31
C THR A 45 -15.96 7.35 -1.17
N PHE A 46 -17.21 7.09 -1.56
CA PHE A 46 -18.01 8.05 -2.33
C PHE A 46 -18.33 9.31 -1.52
N THR A 47 -18.64 9.17 -0.23
CA THR A 47 -18.82 10.30 0.67
C THR A 47 -17.57 11.18 0.73
N ILE A 48 -16.41 10.57 0.90
CA ILE A 48 -15.14 11.31 0.93
C ILE A 48 -14.82 11.95 -0.43
N ALA A 49 -15.11 11.28 -1.54
CA ALA A 49 -14.94 11.87 -2.87
C ALA A 49 -15.77 13.15 -3.04
N ASN A 50 -17.02 13.17 -2.55
CA ASN A 50 -17.84 14.37 -2.53
C ASN A 50 -17.27 15.47 -1.62
N VAL A 51 -16.76 15.10 -0.44
CA VAL A 51 -16.08 16.06 0.46
C VAL A 51 -14.85 16.67 -0.22
N ILE A 52 -14.01 15.86 -0.87
CA ILE A 52 -12.82 16.34 -1.60
C ILE A 52 -13.21 17.34 -2.68
N GLN A 53 -14.23 17.02 -3.49
CA GLN A 53 -14.71 17.92 -4.52
C GLN A 53 -15.16 19.27 -3.93
N GLU A 54 -15.94 19.26 -2.85
CA GLU A 54 -16.51 20.48 -2.28
C GLU A 54 -15.49 21.37 -1.56
N VAL A 55 -14.48 20.77 -0.89
CA VAL A 55 -13.45 21.53 -0.19
C VAL A 55 -12.30 21.92 -1.10
N ASN A 56 -12.12 21.23 -2.21
CA ASN A 56 -11.12 21.50 -3.25
C ASN A 56 -9.69 21.63 -2.71
N LYS A 57 -9.27 20.71 -1.88
CA LYS A 57 -7.92 20.68 -1.25
C LYS A 57 -7.12 19.50 -1.73
N PRO A 58 -5.78 19.64 -1.95
CA PRO A 58 -4.91 18.49 -2.11
C PRO A 58 -5.12 17.50 -0.97
N THR A 59 -5.29 16.23 -1.29
CA THR A 59 -5.76 15.25 -0.31
C THR A 59 -4.81 14.05 -0.23
N LEU A 60 -4.42 13.67 1.00
CA LEU A 60 -3.73 12.42 1.30
C LEU A 60 -4.73 11.43 1.87
N VAL A 61 -4.84 10.25 1.26
CA VAL A 61 -5.65 9.13 1.76
C VAL A 61 -4.71 8.05 2.26
N LEU A 62 -4.71 7.79 3.57
CA LEU A 62 -3.87 6.80 4.21
C LEU A 62 -4.61 5.48 4.44
N ALA A 63 -4.00 4.39 4.02
CA ALA A 63 -4.44 3.03 4.26
C ALA A 63 -3.36 2.24 5.00
N HIS A 64 -3.76 1.23 5.78
CA HIS A 64 -2.80 0.47 6.58
C HIS A 64 -2.04 -0.62 5.80
N ASN A 65 -2.46 -0.96 4.59
CA ASN A 65 -1.75 -1.91 3.72
C ASN A 65 -1.87 -1.57 2.23
N LYS A 66 -1.04 -2.23 1.39
CA LYS A 66 -1.01 -2.03 -0.06
C LYS A 66 -2.32 -2.40 -0.74
N THR A 67 -2.97 -3.49 -0.32
CA THR A 67 -4.21 -3.99 -0.94
C THR A 67 -5.35 -3.00 -0.79
N LEU A 68 -5.56 -2.48 0.43
CA LEU A 68 -6.57 -1.45 0.68
C LEU A 68 -6.24 -0.15 -0.05
N ALA A 69 -4.96 0.26 -0.05
CA ALA A 69 -4.51 1.43 -0.80
C ALA A 69 -4.79 1.28 -2.30
N GLY A 70 -4.52 0.11 -2.89
CA GLY A 70 -4.81 -0.18 -4.30
C GLY A 70 -6.30 -0.13 -4.63
N GLN A 71 -7.16 -0.66 -3.75
CA GLN A 71 -8.61 -0.59 -3.90
C GLN A 71 -9.09 0.88 -3.87
N LEU A 72 -8.66 1.66 -2.88
CA LEU A 72 -9.02 3.07 -2.76
C LEU A 72 -8.52 3.90 -3.93
N TYR A 73 -7.30 3.62 -4.41
CA TYR A 73 -6.74 4.24 -5.60
C TYR A 73 -7.61 4.01 -6.84
N GLY A 74 -8.00 2.75 -7.08
CA GLY A 74 -8.89 2.39 -8.20
C GLY A 74 -10.24 3.09 -8.11
N GLU A 75 -10.90 3.05 -6.95
CA GLU A 75 -12.19 3.71 -6.73
C GLU A 75 -12.10 5.25 -6.93
N LEU A 76 -11.08 5.89 -6.36
CA LEU A 76 -10.89 7.33 -6.49
C LEU A 76 -10.51 7.76 -7.91
N LYS A 77 -9.76 6.94 -8.64
CA LYS A 77 -9.43 7.19 -10.04
C LYS A 77 -10.66 7.13 -10.95
N GLU A 78 -11.59 6.22 -10.66
CA GLU A 78 -12.89 6.18 -11.35
C GLU A 78 -13.73 7.42 -11.04
N PHE A 79 -13.73 7.91 -9.79
CA PHE A 79 -14.45 9.12 -9.40
C PHE A 79 -13.83 10.41 -9.92
N PHE A 80 -12.52 10.45 -10.15
CA PHE A 80 -11.79 11.63 -10.59
C PHE A 80 -10.93 11.33 -11.83
N PRO A 81 -11.53 10.96 -12.96
CA PRO A 81 -10.79 10.54 -14.16
C PRO A 81 -9.93 11.67 -14.78
N ASP A 82 -10.32 12.94 -14.58
CA ASP A 82 -9.64 14.10 -15.13
C ASP A 82 -8.64 14.76 -14.15
N ASN A 83 -8.58 14.29 -12.91
CA ASN A 83 -7.70 14.84 -11.87
C ASN A 83 -6.52 13.91 -11.59
N ALA A 84 -5.51 14.42 -10.89
CA ALA A 84 -4.35 13.64 -10.51
C ALA A 84 -4.69 12.76 -9.31
N VAL A 85 -4.99 11.49 -9.55
CA VAL A 85 -5.09 10.47 -8.50
C VAL A 85 -3.83 9.62 -8.58
N GLU A 86 -3.05 9.65 -7.51
CA GLU A 86 -1.71 9.10 -7.44
C GLU A 86 -1.60 7.99 -6.38
N TYR A 87 -0.61 7.11 -6.53
CA TYR A 87 -0.42 5.96 -5.67
C TYR A 87 0.97 5.97 -5.05
N PHE A 88 1.06 5.90 -3.72
CA PHE A 88 2.32 5.98 -3.00
C PHE A 88 2.41 4.93 -1.89
N VAL A 89 2.93 3.77 -2.22
CA VAL A 89 3.15 2.67 -1.27
C VAL A 89 4.62 2.26 -1.26
N SER A 90 4.98 1.28 -0.44
CA SER A 90 6.34 0.73 -0.48
C SER A 90 6.60 0.09 -1.85
N TYR A 91 7.68 0.49 -2.51
CA TYR A 91 8.08 0.00 -3.83
C TYR A 91 8.86 -1.32 -3.78
N TYR A 92 9.01 -1.92 -2.60
CA TYR A 92 9.63 -3.22 -2.44
C TYR A 92 8.60 -4.34 -2.60
N ASP A 93 8.86 -5.28 -3.51
CA ASP A 93 8.13 -6.56 -3.60
C ASP A 93 8.59 -7.51 -2.50
N TYR A 94 9.89 -7.53 -2.28
CA TYR A 94 10.51 -8.22 -1.16
C TYR A 94 11.39 -7.23 -0.39
N TYR A 95 11.29 -7.23 0.93
CA TYR A 95 12.10 -6.40 1.81
C TYR A 95 12.49 -7.14 3.07
N GLN A 96 13.78 -7.45 3.18
CA GLN A 96 14.39 -7.93 4.41
C GLN A 96 15.28 -6.81 4.97
N PRO A 97 14.87 -6.19 6.08
CA PRO A 97 15.69 -5.15 6.67
C PRO A 97 17.00 -5.71 7.23
N GLU A 98 18.05 -4.91 7.15
CA GLU A 98 19.32 -5.18 7.83
C GLU A 98 19.07 -5.36 9.33
N ALA A 99 19.58 -6.43 9.91
CA ALA A 99 19.41 -6.74 11.33
C ALA A 99 20.61 -7.54 11.88
N TYR A 100 20.77 -7.47 13.19
CA TYR A 100 21.71 -8.33 13.89
C TYR A 100 21.04 -9.03 15.05
N VAL A 101 21.23 -10.34 15.14
CA VAL A 101 20.69 -11.20 16.19
C VAL A 101 21.83 -11.64 17.11
N PRO A 102 22.00 -10.97 18.28
CA PRO A 102 23.13 -11.25 19.18
C PRO A 102 23.17 -12.69 19.71
N ALA A 103 22.01 -13.31 19.92
CA ALA A 103 21.91 -14.66 20.46
C ALA A 103 22.53 -15.74 19.57
N SER A 104 22.52 -15.54 18.25
CA SER A 104 23.09 -16.46 17.25
C SER A 104 24.32 -15.89 16.53
N ASP A 105 24.79 -14.71 16.91
CA ASP A 105 25.86 -13.95 16.19
C ASP A 105 25.59 -13.89 14.68
N THR A 106 24.34 -13.62 14.32
CA THR A 106 23.89 -13.63 12.92
C THR A 106 23.64 -12.22 12.44
N TYR A 107 24.42 -11.77 11.46
CA TYR A 107 24.15 -10.56 10.71
C TYR A 107 23.27 -10.91 9.51
N ILE A 108 22.15 -10.21 9.38
CA ILE A 108 21.20 -10.31 8.29
C ILE A 108 21.45 -9.09 7.40
N GLU A 109 21.95 -9.31 6.20
CA GLU A 109 22.13 -8.25 5.24
C GLU A 109 20.79 -7.76 4.71
N LYS A 110 20.69 -6.47 4.37
CA LYS A 110 19.53 -5.91 3.68
C LYS A 110 19.37 -6.60 2.33
N GLU A 111 18.22 -7.18 2.11
CA GLU A 111 17.85 -7.75 0.82
C GLU A 111 16.52 -7.13 0.37
N SER A 112 16.46 -6.65 -0.86
CA SER A 112 15.26 -6.03 -1.40
C SER A 112 15.17 -6.22 -2.91
N SER A 113 13.96 -6.41 -3.41
CA SER A 113 13.62 -6.28 -4.82
C SER A 113 12.69 -5.08 -5.00
N VAL A 114 12.97 -4.28 -6.01
CA VAL A 114 12.21 -3.07 -6.32
C VAL A 114 11.19 -3.39 -7.41
N ASN A 115 9.97 -2.88 -7.23
CA ASN A 115 8.94 -2.90 -8.24
C ASN A 115 8.97 -1.59 -9.03
N ASP A 116 9.39 -1.66 -10.28
CA ASP A 116 9.56 -0.49 -11.14
C ASP A 116 8.26 0.26 -11.41
N GLU A 117 7.12 -0.45 -11.48
CA GLU A 117 5.81 0.18 -11.67
C GLU A 117 5.38 0.98 -10.44
N ILE A 118 5.60 0.44 -9.24
CA ILE A 118 5.30 1.18 -8.00
C ILE A 118 6.26 2.36 -7.84
N ASP A 119 7.54 2.20 -8.20
CA ASP A 119 8.51 3.30 -8.15
C ASP A 119 8.11 4.43 -9.10
N LYS A 120 7.68 4.11 -10.31
CA LYS A 120 7.10 5.06 -11.27
C LYS A 120 5.93 5.84 -10.66
N LEU A 121 4.97 5.14 -10.03
CA LEU A 121 3.81 5.78 -9.41
C LEU A 121 4.20 6.70 -8.25
N ARG A 122 5.26 6.37 -7.51
CA ARG A 122 5.80 7.23 -6.46
C ARG A 122 6.41 8.52 -7.02
N HIS A 123 7.15 8.43 -8.13
CA HIS A 123 7.66 9.60 -8.84
C HIS A 123 6.54 10.48 -9.39
N SER A 124 5.52 9.86 -9.97
CA SER A 124 4.31 10.57 -10.42
C SER A 124 3.65 11.35 -9.28
N ALA A 125 3.50 10.73 -8.11
CA ALA A 125 2.88 11.35 -6.95
C ALA A 125 3.66 12.58 -6.45
N THR A 126 4.98 12.48 -6.29
CA THR A 126 5.81 13.61 -5.84
C THR A 126 5.83 14.75 -6.84
N SER A 127 5.91 14.44 -8.13
CA SER A 127 5.86 15.44 -9.20
C SER A 127 4.50 16.16 -9.25
N ALA A 128 3.39 15.40 -9.18
CA ALA A 128 2.04 15.96 -9.19
C ALA A 128 1.81 16.92 -8.00
N LEU A 129 2.29 16.59 -6.80
CA LEU A 129 2.17 17.43 -5.62
C LEU A 129 2.93 18.77 -5.76
N LEU A 130 4.01 18.81 -6.54
CA LEU A 130 4.77 20.03 -6.78
C LEU A 130 4.18 20.91 -7.89
N GLU A 131 3.42 20.31 -8.82
CA GLU A 131 2.91 21.00 -10.02
C GLU A 131 1.42 21.38 -9.93
N ARG A 132 0.62 20.57 -9.22
CA ARG A 132 -0.84 20.66 -9.26
C ARG A 132 -1.44 20.81 -7.86
N ARG A 133 -2.66 21.33 -7.82
CA ARG A 133 -3.45 21.41 -6.59
C ARG A 133 -4.58 20.40 -6.55
N ASP A 134 -5.03 19.90 -7.67
CA ASP A 134 -6.08 18.88 -7.81
C ASP A 134 -5.50 17.46 -7.72
N VAL A 135 -4.79 17.20 -6.63
CA VAL A 135 -4.05 15.94 -6.39
C VAL A 135 -4.64 15.17 -5.22
N ILE A 136 -4.92 13.90 -5.45
CA ILE A 136 -5.25 12.92 -4.42
C ILE A 136 -4.14 11.87 -4.42
N VAL A 137 -3.42 11.73 -3.31
CA VAL A 137 -2.43 10.66 -3.15
C VAL A 137 -3.00 9.60 -2.22
N VAL A 138 -3.12 8.38 -2.71
CA VAL A 138 -3.46 7.22 -1.89
C VAL A 138 -2.17 6.54 -1.48
N ALA A 139 -1.91 6.50 -0.18
CA ALA A 139 -0.67 6.01 0.38
C ALA A 139 -0.88 4.97 1.48
N SER A 140 0.11 4.10 1.65
CA SER A 140 0.20 3.26 2.84
C SER A 140 0.99 3.95 3.96
N VAL A 141 1.04 3.34 5.15
CA VAL A 141 1.85 3.85 6.26
C VAL A 141 3.35 3.96 5.95
N SER A 142 3.81 3.38 4.84
CA SER A 142 5.18 3.58 4.34
C SER A 142 5.51 5.04 4.01
N SER A 143 4.50 5.89 3.80
CA SER A 143 4.65 7.34 3.61
C SER A 143 5.20 8.07 4.84
N MET A 144 5.24 7.42 6.00
CA MET A 144 5.86 7.93 7.22
C MET A 144 7.39 7.79 7.25
N TYR A 145 7.98 7.06 6.30
CA TYR A 145 9.43 6.91 6.17
C TYR A 145 10.07 8.06 5.39
N GLY A 146 11.39 8.20 5.58
CA GLY A 146 12.18 9.25 4.98
C GLY A 146 12.08 9.31 3.45
N LEU A 147 11.96 10.52 2.96
CA LEU A 147 12.00 10.90 1.55
C LEU A 147 12.96 12.09 1.42
N VAL A 148 13.29 12.49 0.19
CA VAL A 148 14.10 13.67 -0.07
C VAL A 148 13.39 14.95 0.46
N ASN A 149 14.18 15.97 0.79
CA ASN A 149 13.65 17.30 1.10
C ASN A 149 12.89 17.85 -0.13
N PRO A 150 11.61 18.25 0.02
CA PRO A 150 10.82 18.79 -1.10
C PRO A 150 11.43 20.02 -1.76
N GLU A 151 12.13 20.88 -0.99
CA GLU A 151 12.81 22.07 -1.53
C GLU A 151 13.99 21.68 -2.39
N ASP A 152 14.86 20.78 -1.90
CA ASP A 152 15.98 20.27 -2.68
C ASP A 152 15.52 19.55 -3.94
N TYR A 153 14.44 18.74 -3.83
CA TYR A 153 13.85 18.06 -4.99
C TYR A 153 13.33 19.06 -6.03
N ARG A 154 12.69 20.15 -5.59
CA ARG A 154 12.20 21.23 -6.47
C ARG A 154 13.33 22.00 -7.15
N GLU A 155 14.43 22.26 -6.44
CA GLU A 155 15.59 22.96 -6.98
C GLU A 155 16.28 22.16 -8.11
N HIS A 156 16.16 20.84 -8.08
CA HIS A 156 16.69 19.96 -9.13
C HIS A 156 15.74 19.79 -10.32
N VAL A 157 14.56 20.42 -10.33
CA VAL A 157 13.68 20.41 -11.49
C VAL A 157 14.25 21.27 -12.61
N LEU A 158 14.43 20.66 -13.77
CA LEU A 158 14.88 21.38 -14.97
C LEU A 158 13.67 21.79 -15.81
N SER A 159 13.39 23.07 -15.86
CA SER A 159 12.30 23.65 -16.65
C SER A 159 12.80 23.94 -18.07
N LEU A 160 12.31 23.20 -19.06
CA LEU A 160 12.64 23.40 -20.48
C LEU A 160 11.46 24.09 -21.20
N ARG A 161 11.78 25.08 -22.03
CA ARG A 161 10.79 25.84 -22.78
C ARG A 161 11.21 26.01 -24.25
N GLU A 162 10.25 26.02 -25.15
CA GLU A 162 10.45 26.42 -26.52
C GLU A 162 11.04 27.84 -26.58
N GLY A 163 12.07 28.06 -27.43
CA GLY A 163 12.82 29.32 -27.50
C GLY A 163 13.84 29.55 -26.39
N MET A 164 14.05 28.57 -25.49
CA MET A 164 15.06 28.67 -24.44
C MET A 164 16.46 28.48 -24.99
N GLU A 165 17.38 29.42 -24.68
CA GLU A 165 18.81 29.29 -24.99
C GLU A 165 19.48 28.42 -23.91
N ILE A 166 19.97 27.26 -24.31
CA ILE A 166 20.75 26.32 -23.50
C ILE A 166 21.62 25.46 -24.42
N GLU A 167 22.93 25.38 -24.14
CA GLU A 167 23.79 24.46 -24.87
C GLU A 167 23.32 23.00 -24.65
N ARG A 168 23.25 22.23 -25.75
CA ARG A 168 22.85 20.81 -25.66
C ARG A 168 23.68 20.04 -24.63
N ASP A 169 25.00 20.26 -24.60
CA ASP A 169 25.89 19.54 -23.70
C ASP A 169 25.70 19.95 -22.22
N ASP A 170 25.22 21.17 -21.97
CA ASP A 170 24.81 21.60 -20.62
C ASP A 170 23.53 20.91 -20.19
N LEU A 171 22.56 20.75 -21.11
CA LEU A 171 21.37 19.94 -20.85
C LEU A 171 21.76 18.49 -20.47
N LEU A 172 22.66 17.86 -21.25
CA LEU A 172 23.10 16.49 -20.99
C LEU A 172 23.79 16.36 -19.64
N ARG A 173 24.62 17.34 -19.26
CA ARG A 173 25.31 17.37 -17.96
C ARG A 173 24.31 17.45 -16.81
N ARG A 174 23.31 18.34 -16.93
CA ARG A 174 22.24 18.47 -15.93
C ARG A 174 21.41 17.19 -15.79
N LEU A 175 21.08 16.51 -16.89
CA LEU A 175 20.38 15.22 -16.84
C LEU A 175 21.18 14.16 -16.05
N VAL A 176 22.49 14.10 -16.25
CA VAL A 176 23.37 13.19 -15.48
C VAL A 176 23.40 13.57 -14.00
N GLU A 177 23.49 14.86 -13.67
CA GLU A 177 23.41 15.36 -12.29
C GLU A 177 22.07 14.99 -11.63
N MET A 178 20.99 14.96 -12.42
CA MET A 178 19.65 14.54 -12.01
C MET A 178 19.47 13.00 -11.98
N GLN A 179 20.57 12.24 -12.13
CA GLN A 179 20.61 10.78 -12.10
C GLN A 179 19.92 10.10 -13.28
N PHE A 180 19.75 10.78 -14.43
CA PHE A 180 19.39 10.11 -15.67
C PHE A 180 20.61 9.39 -16.25
N GLU A 181 20.39 8.18 -16.73
CA GLU A 181 21.41 7.39 -17.43
C GLU A 181 21.35 7.68 -18.95
N ARG A 182 22.48 7.91 -19.59
CA ARG A 182 22.51 7.95 -21.05
C ARG A 182 22.47 6.54 -21.61
N ASN A 183 21.44 6.22 -22.35
CA ASN A 183 21.32 4.93 -23.02
C ASN A 183 20.71 5.11 -24.42
N ASP A 184 21.52 5.01 -25.43
CA ASP A 184 21.11 5.21 -26.82
C ASP A 184 20.46 3.93 -27.43
N TYR A 185 20.57 2.77 -26.75
CA TYR A 185 20.11 1.47 -27.22
C TYR A 185 18.87 0.97 -26.49
N ASP A 186 18.92 0.94 -25.16
CA ASP A 186 17.84 0.53 -24.28
C ASP A 186 17.18 1.78 -23.66
N PHE A 187 16.16 2.27 -24.32
CA PHE A 187 15.49 3.51 -23.94
C PHE A 187 14.35 3.20 -22.94
N ARG A 188 14.70 3.20 -21.67
CA ARG A 188 13.82 2.91 -20.53
C ARG A 188 13.59 4.12 -19.64
N ARG A 189 12.67 4.02 -18.70
CA ARG A 189 12.40 5.08 -17.71
C ARG A 189 13.67 5.49 -16.96
N GLY A 190 13.86 6.78 -16.74
CA GLY A 190 15.05 7.34 -16.10
C GLY A 190 16.28 7.38 -17.00
N THR A 191 16.12 7.17 -18.32
CA THR A 191 17.19 7.30 -19.30
C THR A 191 16.94 8.44 -20.28
N PHE A 192 18.01 8.91 -20.91
CA PHE A 192 17.95 9.79 -22.07
C PHE A 192 18.80 9.26 -23.20
N ARG A 193 18.46 9.60 -24.42
CA ARG A 193 19.24 9.28 -25.62
C ARG A 193 19.44 10.52 -26.49
N VAL A 194 20.54 10.51 -27.26
CA VAL A 194 20.93 11.66 -28.08
C VAL A 194 21.13 11.22 -29.52
N ARG A 195 20.48 11.90 -30.44
CA ARG A 195 20.63 11.67 -31.89
C ARG A 195 20.79 13.01 -32.63
N GLY A 196 22.02 13.41 -32.85
CA GLY A 196 22.32 14.72 -33.45
C GLY A 196 21.87 15.87 -32.54
N ASP A 197 21.01 16.72 -33.06
CA ASP A 197 20.46 17.87 -32.34
C ASP A 197 19.14 17.54 -31.58
N VAL A 198 18.85 16.26 -31.39
CA VAL A 198 17.66 15.78 -30.69
C VAL A 198 18.05 15.04 -29.42
N VAL A 199 17.47 15.44 -28.30
CA VAL A 199 17.58 14.77 -27.01
C VAL A 199 16.21 14.22 -26.63
N GLU A 200 16.12 12.91 -26.38
CA GLU A 200 14.89 12.29 -25.91
C GLU A 200 15.06 11.89 -24.46
N ILE A 201 14.10 12.25 -23.61
CA ILE A 201 14.14 12.04 -22.16
C ILE A 201 12.92 11.24 -21.74
N PHE A 202 13.14 10.06 -21.17
CA PHE A 202 12.07 9.21 -20.65
C PHE A 202 11.96 9.39 -19.13
N LEU A 203 10.93 10.12 -18.70
CA LEU A 203 10.73 10.43 -17.29
C LEU A 203 10.39 9.17 -16.48
N PRO A 204 10.85 9.07 -15.22
CA PRO A 204 10.54 7.94 -14.35
C PRO A 204 9.05 7.73 -14.10
N GLY A 205 8.26 8.83 -14.07
CA GLY A 205 6.82 8.80 -13.83
C GLY A 205 5.95 8.53 -15.07
N ASN A 206 6.54 8.40 -16.29
CA ASN A 206 5.78 8.19 -17.51
C ASN A 206 5.67 6.69 -17.87
N ASP A 207 4.57 6.31 -18.55
CA ASP A 207 4.33 4.92 -18.96
C ASP A 207 4.94 4.59 -20.31
N ALA A 208 4.53 5.31 -21.35
CA ALA A 208 4.84 4.98 -22.72
C ALA A 208 5.28 6.20 -23.52
N THR A 209 5.41 7.37 -22.88
CA THR A 209 5.76 8.61 -23.56
C THR A 209 7.07 9.17 -23.02
N ALA A 210 7.86 9.74 -23.94
CA ALA A 210 9.07 10.48 -23.65
C ALA A 210 8.97 11.88 -24.23
N PHE A 211 9.79 12.79 -23.72
CA PHE A 211 9.90 14.13 -24.29
C PHE A 211 11.08 14.19 -25.24
N ARG A 212 10.80 14.64 -26.46
CA ARG A 212 11.78 14.89 -27.51
C ARG A 212 12.06 16.39 -27.55
N ILE A 213 13.29 16.78 -27.25
CA ILE A 213 13.79 18.15 -27.27
C ILE A 213 14.57 18.33 -28.56
N GLU A 214 14.11 19.17 -29.45
CA GLU A 214 14.76 19.47 -30.74
C GLU A 214 15.51 20.78 -30.62
N PHE A 215 16.78 20.81 -31.03
CA PHE A 215 17.66 21.96 -30.96
C PHE A 215 17.91 22.54 -32.35
N PHE A 216 17.99 23.86 -32.43
CA PHE A 216 18.58 24.58 -33.54
C PHE A 216 19.76 25.43 -33.01
N GLY A 217 20.99 24.91 -33.13
CA GLY A 217 22.15 25.48 -32.43
C GLY A 217 22.01 25.28 -30.92
N ASP A 218 22.03 26.39 -30.18
CA ASP A 218 21.89 26.40 -28.70
C ASP A 218 20.48 26.81 -28.25
N GLU A 219 19.51 26.85 -29.17
CA GLU A 219 18.13 27.16 -28.85
C GLU A 219 17.24 25.93 -28.98
N ILE A 220 16.31 25.75 -28.03
CA ILE A 220 15.27 24.71 -28.11
C ILE A 220 14.22 25.15 -29.12
N GLU A 221 14.20 24.52 -30.31
CA GLU A 221 13.27 24.82 -31.39
C GLU A 221 11.87 24.27 -31.12
N ALA A 222 11.78 23.05 -30.55
CA ALA A 222 10.50 22.41 -30.24
C ALA A 222 10.63 21.37 -29.12
N ILE A 223 9.54 21.19 -28.38
CA ILE A 223 9.39 20.13 -27.39
C ILE A 223 8.17 19.28 -27.78
N LYS A 224 8.38 17.96 -27.96
CA LYS A 224 7.34 17.04 -28.40
C LYS A 224 7.21 15.87 -27.42
N GLU A 225 6.00 15.54 -27.06
CA GLU A 225 5.68 14.30 -26.38
C GLU A 225 5.55 13.20 -27.44
N VAL A 226 6.32 12.13 -27.30
CA VAL A 226 6.41 11.04 -28.27
C VAL A 226 6.17 9.70 -27.59
N ASP A 227 5.49 8.82 -28.30
CA ASP A 227 5.37 7.42 -27.89
C ASP A 227 6.73 6.73 -28.01
N VAL A 228 7.17 6.08 -26.94
CA VAL A 228 8.53 5.48 -26.86
C VAL A 228 8.69 4.32 -27.83
N LEU A 229 7.63 3.53 -28.04
CA LEU A 229 7.64 2.34 -28.88
C LEU A 229 7.51 2.67 -30.37
N THR A 230 6.53 3.53 -30.71
CA THR A 230 6.22 3.85 -32.10
C THR A 230 6.93 5.07 -32.65
N GLY A 231 7.40 5.96 -31.76
CA GLY A 231 7.94 7.28 -32.11
C GLY A 231 6.89 8.30 -32.57
N GLU A 232 5.60 7.97 -32.44
CA GLU A 232 4.50 8.86 -32.84
C GLU A 232 4.44 10.08 -31.94
N ILE A 233 4.28 11.25 -32.55
CA ILE A 233 4.10 12.50 -31.80
C ILE A 233 2.67 12.55 -31.26
N LYS A 234 2.54 12.56 -29.93
CA LYS A 234 1.26 12.66 -29.23
C LYS A 234 0.84 14.11 -29.02
N ALA A 235 1.80 14.97 -28.69
CA ALA A 235 1.56 16.40 -28.47
C ALA A 235 2.83 17.22 -28.76
N THR A 236 2.65 18.52 -29.05
CA THR A 236 3.70 19.52 -29.01
C THR A 236 3.40 20.41 -27.79
N VAL A 237 4.39 20.66 -26.96
CA VAL A 237 4.24 21.42 -25.73
C VAL A 237 5.24 22.59 -25.71
N GLU A 238 4.82 23.74 -25.19
CA GLU A 238 5.68 24.90 -25.07
C GLU A 238 6.63 24.84 -23.87
N HIS A 239 6.31 23.99 -22.89
CA HIS A 239 7.05 23.86 -21.64
C HIS A 239 6.94 22.46 -21.07
N VAL A 240 8.04 21.94 -20.54
CA VAL A 240 8.08 20.69 -19.76
C VAL A 240 9.01 20.83 -18.55
N PRO A 241 8.56 20.49 -17.34
CA PRO A 241 9.40 20.31 -16.19
C PRO A 241 9.98 18.88 -16.19
N ILE A 242 11.29 18.76 -16.08
CA ILE A 242 11.99 17.49 -15.94
C ILE A 242 12.36 17.31 -14.47
N PHE A 243 11.82 16.28 -13.83
CA PHE A 243 12.11 15.90 -12.45
C PHE A 243 13.27 14.91 -12.39
N PRO A 244 14.01 14.85 -11.26
CA PRO A 244 15.09 13.88 -11.09
C PRO A 244 14.66 12.43 -11.33
N ALA A 245 15.57 11.62 -11.86
CA ALA A 245 15.31 10.20 -12.15
C ALA A 245 15.17 9.35 -10.88
N THR A 246 15.67 9.83 -9.74
CA THR A 246 15.55 9.16 -8.43
C THR A 246 15.13 10.14 -7.36
N HIS A 247 14.55 9.64 -6.26
CA HIS A 247 14.23 10.48 -5.10
C HIS A 247 15.48 10.87 -4.27
N PHE A 248 16.62 10.25 -4.52
CA PHE A 248 17.90 10.56 -3.85
C PHE A 248 18.86 11.19 -4.85
N VAL A 249 18.82 12.50 -4.92
CA VAL A 249 19.80 13.28 -5.71
C VAL A 249 20.65 14.07 -4.74
N ALA A 250 21.97 13.85 -4.77
CA ALA A 250 22.92 14.64 -4.02
C ALA A 250 23.96 15.21 -4.98
N ASN A 251 24.19 16.50 -4.91
CA ASN A 251 25.26 17.13 -5.66
C ASN A 251 26.64 16.89 -4.98
N GLU A 252 27.73 17.16 -5.69
CA GLU A 252 29.10 16.95 -5.17
C GLU A 252 29.38 17.70 -3.87
N ASP A 253 28.83 18.92 -3.69
CA ASP A 253 28.97 19.70 -2.48
C ASP A 253 28.24 19.07 -1.29
N GLN A 254 27.04 18.50 -1.52
CA GLN A 254 26.30 17.77 -0.51
C GLN A 254 27.03 16.49 -0.08
N ILE A 255 27.58 15.74 -1.06
CA ILE A 255 28.37 14.53 -0.78
C ILE A 255 29.62 14.89 0.02
N SER A 256 30.37 15.91 -0.41
CA SER A 256 31.59 16.33 0.26
C SER A 256 31.34 16.79 1.71
N ARG A 257 30.27 17.53 1.93
CA ARG A 257 29.83 17.95 3.28
C ARG A 257 29.40 16.75 4.12
N ALA A 258 28.61 15.82 3.55
CA ALA A 258 28.17 14.62 4.24
C ALA A 258 29.36 13.74 4.65
N VAL A 259 30.31 13.51 3.75
CA VAL A 259 31.53 12.74 4.02
C VAL A 259 32.35 13.37 5.15
N ALA A 260 32.50 14.70 5.17
CA ALA A 260 33.19 15.37 6.25
C ALA A 260 32.54 15.10 7.64
N THR A 261 31.23 15.26 7.73
CA THR A 261 30.50 15.02 8.99
C THR A 261 30.39 13.53 9.34
N ILE A 262 30.36 12.61 8.37
CA ILE A 262 30.45 11.16 8.61
C ILE A 262 31.80 10.79 9.23
N LYS A 263 32.91 11.35 8.72
CA LYS A 263 34.25 11.13 9.27
C LYS A 263 34.39 11.63 10.70
N GLU A 264 33.83 12.79 11.02
CA GLU A 264 33.78 13.32 12.38
C GLU A 264 33.04 12.37 13.33
N GLU A 265 31.84 11.95 12.99
CA GLU A 265 31.05 11.02 13.80
C GLU A 265 31.75 9.66 13.94
N LEU A 266 32.38 9.14 12.86
CA LEU A 266 33.16 7.90 12.90
C LEU A 266 34.30 8.01 13.90
N ALA A 267 35.08 9.09 13.86
CA ALA A 267 36.21 9.29 14.77
C ALA A 267 35.76 9.30 16.22
N GLU A 268 34.71 10.03 16.56
CA GLU A 268 34.11 10.09 17.89
C GLU A 268 33.62 8.70 18.35
N ARG A 269 32.90 7.99 17.48
CA ARG A 269 32.36 6.67 17.84
C ARG A 269 33.46 5.60 17.98
N LEU A 270 34.49 5.63 17.16
CA LEU A 270 35.61 4.71 17.29
C LEU A 270 36.37 4.93 18.59
N GLN A 271 36.56 6.18 19.02
CA GLN A 271 37.18 6.49 20.31
C GLN A 271 36.35 5.92 21.45
N GLU A 272 35.01 6.16 21.45
CA GLU A 272 34.09 5.63 22.46
C GLU A 272 34.14 4.08 22.54
N LEU A 273 34.12 3.39 21.38
CA LEU A 273 34.17 1.94 21.33
C LEU A 273 35.51 1.39 21.86
N ARG A 274 36.61 2.04 21.52
CA ARG A 274 37.95 1.65 22.01
C ARG A 274 38.11 1.88 23.51
N ASP A 275 37.62 2.98 24.03
CA ASP A 275 37.62 3.30 25.47
C ASP A 275 36.78 2.28 26.28
N ASN A 276 35.72 1.77 25.67
CA ASN A 276 34.89 0.69 26.23
C ASN A 276 35.40 -0.73 25.95
N HIS A 277 36.61 -0.88 25.40
CA HIS A 277 37.23 -2.17 25.02
C HIS A 277 36.42 -3.00 24.00
N GLN A 278 35.58 -2.36 23.21
CA GLN A 278 34.80 -2.97 22.11
C GLN A 278 35.59 -2.94 20.80
N LEU A 279 36.72 -3.67 20.77
CA LEU A 279 37.68 -3.56 19.66
C LEU A 279 37.17 -4.19 18.36
N LEU A 280 36.37 -5.26 18.46
CA LEU A 280 35.76 -5.91 17.29
C LEU A 280 34.71 -5.00 16.63
N GLU A 281 33.87 -4.40 17.45
CA GLU A 281 32.85 -3.44 17.00
C GLU A 281 33.51 -2.20 16.36
N ALA A 282 34.58 -1.71 16.97
CA ALA A 282 35.35 -0.58 16.42
C ALA A 282 35.95 -0.92 15.04
N GLN A 283 36.60 -2.08 14.90
CA GLN A 283 37.17 -2.53 13.62
C GLN A 283 36.10 -2.70 12.53
N ARG A 284 35.00 -3.34 12.87
CA ARG A 284 33.87 -3.57 11.95
C ARG A 284 33.28 -2.25 11.46
N LEU A 285 33.03 -1.32 12.37
CA LEU A 285 32.49 -0.01 12.04
C LEU A 285 33.45 0.80 11.15
N GLU A 286 34.75 0.80 11.49
CA GLU A 286 35.78 1.52 10.75
C GLU A 286 35.89 1.01 9.30
N GLN A 287 35.96 -0.31 9.12
CA GLN A 287 36.05 -0.91 7.78
C GLN A 287 34.79 -0.59 6.94
N ARG A 288 33.62 -0.80 7.48
CA ARG A 288 32.35 -0.57 6.77
C ARG A 288 32.17 0.89 6.39
N THR A 289 32.37 1.80 7.33
CA THR A 289 32.14 3.22 7.09
C THR A 289 33.15 3.80 6.12
N ASN A 290 34.44 3.41 6.18
CA ASN A 290 35.46 3.85 5.22
C ASN A 290 35.15 3.34 3.79
N TYR A 291 34.69 2.10 3.66
CA TYR A 291 34.25 1.56 2.38
C TYR A 291 33.06 2.34 1.81
N ASP A 292 32.06 2.62 2.64
CA ASP A 292 30.90 3.41 2.23
C ASP A 292 31.29 4.85 1.81
N ILE A 293 32.27 5.46 2.50
CA ILE A 293 32.82 6.77 2.14
C ILE A 293 33.51 6.74 0.77
N GLU A 294 34.32 5.73 0.50
CA GLU A 294 34.98 5.57 -0.82
C GLU A 294 33.92 5.46 -1.93
N MET A 295 32.89 4.63 -1.72
CA MET A 295 31.80 4.48 -2.69
C MET A 295 31.04 5.80 -2.92
N LEU A 296 30.78 6.56 -1.86
CA LEU A 296 30.12 7.88 -1.97
C LEU A 296 30.95 8.88 -2.77
N LEU A 297 32.27 8.89 -2.59
CA LEU A 297 33.16 9.80 -3.30
C LEU A 297 33.36 9.42 -4.77
N GLU A 298 33.46 8.12 -5.07
CA GLU A 298 33.74 7.63 -6.43
C GLU A 298 32.49 7.51 -7.29
N MET A 299 31.36 7.04 -6.68
CA MET A 299 30.13 6.68 -7.39
C MET A 299 28.96 7.59 -7.08
N GLY A 300 29.08 8.46 -6.06
CA GLY A 300 27.96 9.25 -5.55
C GLY A 300 26.90 8.44 -4.79
N TYR A 301 27.15 7.15 -4.58
CA TYR A 301 26.22 6.22 -3.96
C TYR A 301 26.95 5.11 -3.18
N CYS A 302 26.34 4.61 -2.11
CA CYS A 302 26.78 3.40 -1.41
C CYS A 302 25.60 2.53 -1.00
N ASN A 303 25.85 1.23 -0.80
CA ASN A 303 24.81 0.32 -0.32
C ASN A 303 24.40 0.67 1.12
N GLY A 304 23.12 0.96 1.34
CA GLY A 304 22.61 1.42 2.63
C GLY A 304 22.81 2.93 2.85
N ILE A 305 22.89 3.73 1.78
CA ILE A 305 23.02 5.20 1.82
C ILE A 305 21.98 5.87 2.72
N GLU A 306 20.80 5.28 2.85
CA GLU A 306 19.74 5.76 3.72
C GLU A 306 20.16 5.87 5.19
N ASN A 307 21.14 5.06 5.64
CA ASN A 307 21.66 5.15 7.01
C ASN A 307 22.50 6.42 7.26
N TYR A 308 22.90 7.10 6.19
CA TYR A 308 23.61 8.38 6.22
C TYR A 308 22.70 9.58 5.88
N SER A 309 21.38 9.37 5.80
CA SER A 309 20.40 10.40 5.37
C SER A 309 20.50 11.70 6.18
N ARG A 310 20.77 11.63 7.49
CA ARG A 310 20.98 12.82 8.32
C ARG A 310 22.11 13.69 7.82
N HIS A 311 23.23 13.07 7.44
CA HIS A 311 24.40 13.77 6.92
C HIS A 311 24.15 14.32 5.50
N MET A 312 23.45 13.55 4.67
CA MET A 312 23.10 13.97 3.32
C MET A 312 22.16 15.19 3.32
N ASP A 313 21.16 15.17 4.17
CA ASP A 313 20.16 16.25 4.32
C ASP A 313 20.69 17.45 5.17
N GLY A 314 21.83 17.28 5.86
CA GLY A 314 22.34 18.29 6.79
C GLY A 314 21.48 18.50 8.04
N ARG A 315 20.66 17.52 8.42
CA ARG A 315 19.79 17.58 9.61
C ARG A 315 20.58 17.46 10.91
N ARG A 316 20.04 18.06 11.97
CA ARG A 316 20.59 17.92 13.32
C ARG A 316 20.28 16.54 13.90
N PRO A 317 21.09 16.02 14.84
CA PRO A 317 20.77 14.80 15.56
C PRO A 317 19.36 14.81 16.16
N GLY A 318 18.59 13.75 15.94
CA GLY A 318 17.21 13.61 16.41
C GLY A 318 16.14 14.39 15.63
N GLN A 319 16.53 15.20 14.66
CA GLN A 319 15.58 15.90 13.79
C GLN A 319 14.85 14.87 12.89
N PRO A 320 13.50 15.00 12.75
CA PRO A 320 12.73 14.09 11.90
C PRO A 320 13.17 14.15 10.43
N PRO A 321 13.07 13.05 9.69
CA PRO A 321 13.27 13.05 8.25
C PRO A 321 12.15 13.79 7.54
N TYR A 322 12.41 14.27 6.33
CA TYR A 322 11.36 14.65 5.40
C TYR A 322 10.63 13.41 4.92
N THR A 323 9.33 13.54 4.71
CA THR A 323 8.45 12.44 4.29
C THR A 323 7.51 12.91 3.18
N LEU A 324 6.67 12.03 2.66
CA LEU A 324 5.62 12.42 1.71
C LEU A 324 4.73 13.56 2.25
N LEU A 325 4.53 13.60 3.57
CA LEU A 325 3.69 14.62 4.20
C LEU A 325 4.23 16.03 3.98
N ASP A 326 5.55 16.17 3.89
CA ASP A 326 6.23 17.46 3.70
C ASP A 326 6.09 17.99 2.25
N PHE A 327 5.66 17.15 1.29
CA PHE A 327 5.30 17.57 -0.08
C PHE A 327 3.92 18.21 -0.16
N PHE A 328 3.05 17.98 0.82
CA PHE A 328 1.71 18.53 0.83
C PHE A 328 1.69 20.00 1.25
N PRO A 329 0.85 20.83 0.59
CA PRO A 329 0.61 22.19 1.06
C PRO A 329 -0.02 22.21 2.46
N LYS A 330 0.19 23.29 3.20
CA LYS A 330 -0.31 23.45 4.58
C LYS A 330 -1.84 23.47 4.71
N ASP A 331 -2.56 23.68 3.63
CA ASP A 331 -4.02 23.68 3.57
C ASP A 331 -4.63 22.37 3.07
N SER A 332 -3.85 21.30 3.06
CA SER A 332 -4.27 19.96 2.59
C SER A 332 -5.28 19.29 3.53
N LEU A 333 -5.97 18.30 3.00
CA LEU A 333 -6.84 17.40 3.73
C LEU A 333 -6.21 16.02 3.86
N PHE A 334 -6.20 15.47 5.06
CA PHE A 334 -5.77 14.09 5.29
C PHE A 334 -6.98 13.23 5.62
N VAL A 335 -7.03 12.06 5.05
CA VAL A 335 -8.09 11.07 5.27
C VAL A 335 -7.42 9.76 5.68
N VAL A 336 -7.82 9.20 6.80
CA VAL A 336 -7.26 7.94 7.30
C VAL A 336 -8.35 6.87 7.26
N ASP A 337 -8.22 5.93 6.33
CA ASP A 337 -9.15 4.82 6.22
C ASP A 337 -8.79 3.70 7.19
N GLU A 338 -9.80 2.97 7.66
CA GLU A 338 -9.71 1.98 8.74
C GLU A 338 -8.83 2.51 9.90
N SER A 339 -9.15 3.72 10.35
CA SER A 339 -8.32 4.53 11.24
C SER A 339 -7.92 3.82 12.54
N HIS A 340 -8.79 2.95 13.08
CA HIS A 340 -8.51 2.16 14.28
C HIS A 340 -7.28 1.23 14.12
N ILE A 341 -6.95 0.82 12.88
CA ILE A 341 -5.74 0.04 12.56
C ILE A 341 -4.62 0.99 12.14
N THR A 342 -4.88 1.87 11.18
CA THR A 342 -3.90 2.75 10.57
C THR A 342 -3.21 3.64 11.60
N MET A 343 -3.96 4.25 12.51
CA MET A 343 -3.40 5.10 13.57
C MET A 343 -2.55 4.29 14.56
N SER A 344 -2.96 3.05 14.86
CA SER A 344 -2.17 2.17 15.72
C SER A 344 -0.85 1.77 15.08
N GLN A 345 -0.82 1.56 13.76
CA GLN A 345 0.41 1.27 13.02
C GLN A 345 1.34 2.49 13.01
N ILE A 346 0.84 3.68 12.70
CA ILE A 346 1.64 4.91 12.71
C ILE A 346 2.28 5.12 14.09
N ARG A 347 1.56 4.83 15.16
CA ARG A 347 2.08 4.94 16.54
C ARG A 347 3.16 3.91 16.86
N GLY A 348 3.04 2.69 16.33
CA GLY A 348 3.93 1.57 16.68
C GLY A 348 5.22 1.49 15.86
N MET A 349 5.25 2.02 14.63
CA MET A 349 6.32 1.75 13.67
C MET A 349 7.68 2.32 14.09
N TYR A 350 7.72 3.48 14.75
CA TYR A 350 8.96 4.10 15.23
C TYR A 350 9.72 3.20 16.20
N ASN A 351 9.04 2.62 17.19
CA ASN A 351 9.68 1.80 18.22
C ASN A 351 10.28 0.50 17.65
N GLY A 352 9.61 -0.11 16.68
CA GLY A 352 10.11 -1.31 16.01
C GLY A 352 11.38 -1.04 15.20
N ASP A 353 11.41 0.03 14.42
CA ASP A 353 12.60 0.44 13.66
C ASP A 353 13.78 0.79 14.58
N ARG A 354 13.53 1.55 15.64
CA ARG A 354 14.53 1.95 16.61
C ARG A 354 15.19 0.74 17.31
N ALA A 355 14.41 -0.18 17.81
CA ALA A 355 14.93 -1.37 18.51
C ALA A 355 15.89 -2.20 17.63
N ARG A 356 15.56 -2.35 16.34
CA ARG A 356 16.40 -3.03 15.37
C ARG A 356 17.73 -2.29 15.14
N LYS A 357 17.69 -0.99 14.93
CA LYS A 357 18.87 -0.17 14.66
C LYS A 357 19.78 -0.01 15.87
N GLU A 358 19.23 0.04 17.07
CA GLU A 358 20.03 0.07 18.29
C GLU A 358 20.95 -1.16 18.41
N GLN A 359 20.51 -2.34 17.95
CA GLN A 359 21.36 -3.53 17.90
C GLN A 359 22.50 -3.37 16.87
N LEU A 360 22.19 -2.87 15.67
CA LEU A 360 23.21 -2.61 14.64
C LEU A 360 24.28 -1.62 15.10
N ILE A 361 23.89 -0.57 15.80
CA ILE A 361 24.81 0.44 16.33
C ILE A 361 25.64 -0.11 17.48
N LYS A 362 25.00 -0.83 18.41
CA LYS A 362 25.65 -1.41 19.58
C LYS A 362 26.78 -2.37 19.18
N TYR A 363 26.59 -3.15 18.12
CA TYR A 363 27.54 -4.16 17.67
C TYR A 363 28.42 -3.69 16.49
N GLY A 364 28.49 -2.38 16.22
CA GLY A 364 29.43 -1.78 15.27
C GLY A 364 29.10 -2.00 13.79
N PHE A 365 27.85 -2.26 13.44
CA PHE A 365 27.43 -2.38 12.04
C PHE A 365 27.04 -1.04 11.42
N ARG A 366 26.54 -0.09 12.24
CA ARG A 366 26.13 1.25 11.79
C ARG A 366 26.56 2.33 12.77
N LEU A 367 26.71 3.55 12.26
CA LEU A 367 26.92 4.76 13.07
C LEU A 367 25.65 5.12 13.85
N PRO A 368 25.76 5.84 14.99
CA PRO A 368 24.60 6.32 15.74
C PRO A 368 23.60 7.14 14.92
N SER A 369 24.07 7.87 13.90
CA SER A 369 23.23 8.64 12.96
C SER A 369 22.23 7.81 12.18
N ALA A 370 22.44 6.49 12.05
CA ALA A 370 21.47 5.59 11.44
C ALA A 370 20.10 5.60 12.16
N LEU A 371 20.04 6.00 13.44
CA LEU A 371 18.78 6.17 14.18
C LEU A 371 17.92 7.32 13.61
N ASP A 372 18.51 8.26 12.89
CA ASP A 372 17.80 9.40 12.32
C ASP A 372 17.22 9.10 10.91
N ASN A 373 17.57 7.94 10.32
CA ASN A 373 16.83 7.35 9.22
C ASN A 373 15.70 6.47 9.78
N ARG A 374 14.56 7.05 10.02
CA ARG A 374 13.47 6.47 10.78
C ARG A 374 12.11 6.95 10.28
N PRO A 375 11.03 6.22 10.57
CA PRO A 375 9.71 6.79 10.37
C PRO A 375 9.47 7.96 11.34
N LEU A 376 8.46 8.76 11.05
CA LEU A 376 8.01 9.80 11.96
C LEU A 376 7.59 9.20 13.30
N ARG A 377 7.85 9.92 14.37
CA ARG A 377 7.17 9.69 15.65
C ARG A 377 5.71 10.09 15.52
N PHE A 378 4.88 9.57 16.40
CA PHE A 378 3.45 9.86 16.34
C PHE A 378 3.15 11.36 16.51
N GLU A 379 3.83 12.02 17.44
CA GLU A 379 3.70 13.47 17.71
C GLU A 379 4.15 14.29 16.48
N GLU A 380 5.20 13.85 15.79
CA GLU A 380 5.69 14.49 14.56
C GLU A 380 4.71 14.35 13.40
N PHE A 381 3.97 13.25 13.35
CA PHE A 381 2.86 13.08 12.42
C PHE A 381 1.72 14.06 12.77
N GLU A 382 1.30 14.14 14.04
CA GLU A 382 0.23 15.05 14.49
C GLU A 382 0.54 16.52 14.19
N GLU A 383 1.82 16.92 14.29
CA GLU A 383 2.28 18.28 13.98
C GLU A 383 2.17 18.62 12.48
N ARG A 384 2.38 17.63 11.60
CA ARG A 384 2.34 17.81 10.15
C ARG A 384 0.94 17.77 9.56
N VAL A 385 -0.02 17.23 10.29
CA VAL A 385 -1.41 17.09 9.82
C VAL A 385 -2.13 18.44 9.92
N PRO A 386 -2.60 19.02 8.78
CA PRO A 386 -3.36 20.29 8.83
C PRO A 386 -4.81 20.05 9.28
N GLN A 387 -5.54 19.22 8.56
CA GLN A 387 -6.91 18.78 8.90
C GLN A 387 -7.02 17.30 8.54
N ILE A 388 -7.74 16.52 9.36
CA ILE A 388 -7.85 15.09 9.20
C ILE A 388 -9.27 14.58 9.41
N ILE A 389 -9.67 13.62 8.58
CA ILE A 389 -10.88 12.82 8.73
C ILE A 389 -10.47 11.37 8.99
N TYR A 390 -10.88 10.83 10.12
CA TYR A 390 -10.77 9.43 10.45
C TYR A 390 -12.00 8.68 9.95
N ILE A 391 -11.80 7.60 9.24
CA ILE A 391 -12.88 6.75 8.72
C ILE A 391 -12.76 5.37 9.34
N SER A 392 -13.82 4.90 9.96
CA SER A 392 -13.91 3.54 10.47
C SER A 392 -15.35 3.13 10.73
N ALA A 393 -15.63 1.83 10.60
CA ALA A 393 -16.87 1.24 11.13
C ALA A 393 -16.82 1.08 12.67
N THR A 394 -15.60 1.10 13.23
CA THR A 394 -15.32 0.90 14.65
C THR A 394 -14.16 1.82 15.10
N PRO A 395 -14.38 3.15 15.17
CA PRO A 395 -13.34 4.10 15.55
C PRO A 395 -12.68 3.75 16.89
N GLY A 396 -11.40 4.06 17.00
CA GLY A 396 -10.60 3.83 18.21
C GLY A 396 -10.83 4.87 19.30
N PRO A 397 -10.31 4.62 20.53
CA PRO A 397 -10.37 5.60 21.61
C PRO A 397 -9.64 6.90 21.27
N TYR A 398 -8.56 6.78 20.46
CA TYR A 398 -7.80 7.96 20.02
C TYR A 398 -8.69 8.88 19.18
N GLU A 399 -9.29 8.36 18.11
CA GLU A 399 -10.15 9.14 17.21
C GLU A 399 -11.32 9.75 17.96
N LEU A 400 -11.99 8.95 18.80
CA LEU A 400 -13.14 9.40 19.57
C LEU A 400 -12.79 10.47 20.60
N SER A 401 -11.59 10.46 21.19
CA SER A 401 -11.15 11.45 22.16
C SER A 401 -10.70 12.78 21.54
N HIS A 402 -10.34 12.78 20.24
CA HIS A 402 -9.84 13.95 19.52
C HIS A 402 -10.89 14.61 18.63
N THR A 403 -12.01 13.94 18.40
CA THR A 403 -13.09 14.43 17.54
C THR A 403 -14.17 15.13 18.38
N PRO A 404 -14.54 16.40 18.05
CA PRO A 404 -15.61 17.11 18.75
C PRO A 404 -16.96 16.46 18.60
N THR A 405 -17.27 15.99 17.39
CA THR A 405 -18.51 15.28 17.02
C THR A 405 -18.21 14.16 16.06
N VAL A 406 -18.85 13.01 16.23
CA VAL A 406 -18.76 11.87 15.33
C VAL A 406 -19.89 11.96 14.30
N THR A 407 -19.52 12.03 13.04
CA THR A 407 -20.48 11.95 11.92
C THR A 407 -20.80 10.49 11.64
N GLU A 408 -22.06 10.10 11.67
CA GLU A 408 -22.49 8.73 11.43
C GLU A 408 -23.01 8.53 10.00
N GLN A 409 -22.62 7.42 9.39
CA GLN A 409 -23.11 6.95 8.10
C GLN A 409 -23.47 5.47 8.21
N ILE A 410 -24.73 5.19 8.52
CA ILE A 410 -25.23 3.86 8.89
C ILE A 410 -26.11 3.26 7.80
N ILE A 411 -26.80 4.08 7.02
CA ILE A 411 -27.72 3.66 5.98
C ILE A 411 -26.95 3.17 4.75
N ARG A 412 -27.30 1.96 4.27
CA ARG A 412 -26.78 1.45 2.99
C ARG A 412 -27.71 1.86 1.85
N PRO A 413 -27.18 2.39 0.76
CA PRO A 413 -27.99 2.73 -0.42
C PRO A 413 -28.79 1.54 -1.00
N THR A 414 -28.32 0.32 -0.77
CA THR A 414 -28.97 -0.94 -1.17
C THR A 414 -30.12 -1.36 -0.29
N GLY A 415 -30.37 -0.65 0.82
CA GLY A 415 -31.34 -1.04 1.84
C GLY A 415 -30.93 -2.22 2.72
N LEU A 416 -29.73 -2.76 2.54
CA LEU A 416 -29.23 -3.87 3.36
C LEU A 416 -29.13 -3.48 4.83
N LEU A 417 -29.55 -4.39 5.69
CA LEU A 417 -29.56 -4.24 7.15
C LEU A 417 -28.30 -4.89 7.74
N ASP A 418 -27.89 -4.42 8.91
CA ASP A 418 -26.97 -5.19 9.74
C ASP A 418 -27.62 -6.53 10.12
N PRO A 419 -26.86 -7.64 10.12
CA PRO A 419 -27.44 -8.96 10.31
C PRO A 419 -27.94 -9.16 11.75
N PRO A 420 -28.99 -9.95 11.97
CA PRO A 420 -29.37 -10.37 13.31
C PRO A 420 -28.29 -11.26 13.91
N VAL A 421 -28.00 -11.06 15.19
CA VAL A 421 -27.00 -11.82 15.95
C VAL A 421 -27.73 -12.74 16.93
N GLU A 422 -27.43 -14.02 16.86
CA GLU A 422 -27.96 -15.05 17.76
C GLU A 422 -26.82 -15.66 18.57
N VAL A 423 -27.05 -15.83 19.89
CA VAL A 423 -26.10 -16.50 20.77
C VAL A 423 -26.61 -17.90 21.06
N ARG A 424 -25.78 -18.91 20.80
CA ARG A 424 -26.08 -20.33 21.03
C ARG A 424 -25.05 -20.99 21.94
N PRO A 425 -25.40 -22.05 22.70
CA PRO A 425 -24.48 -22.69 23.61
C PRO A 425 -23.32 -23.40 22.88
N ILE A 426 -22.17 -23.51 23.53
CA ILE A 426 -21.00 -24.21 22.99
C ILE A 426 -21.25 -25.72 22.90
N LYS A 427 -22.01 -26.29 23.83
CA LYS A 427 -22.35 -27.71 23.79
C LYS A 427 -23.16 -28.04 22.54
N GLY A 428 -22.66 -28.93 21.70
CA GLY A 428 -23.29 -29.31 20.44
C GLY A 428 -23.07 -28.32 19.30
N GLN A 429 -22.17 -27.36 19.46
CA GLN A 429 -21.92 -26.28 18.48
C GLN A 429 -21.56 -26.82 17.09
N ILE A 430 -20.82 -27.92 16.98
CA ILE A 430 -20.37 -28.45 15.69
C ILE A 430 -21.54 -29.06 14.92
N ASP A 431 -22.41 -29.83 15.58
CA ASP A 431 -23.58 -30.43 14.94
C ASP A 431 -24.59 -29.34 14.51
N ASP A 432 -24.79 -28.33 15.34
CA ASP A 432 -25.62 -27.17 15.04
C ASP A 432 -25.05 -26.37 13.85
N LEU A 433 -23.74 -26.15 13.84
CA LEU A 433 -23.03 -25.46 12.77
C LEU A 433 -23.15 -26.21 11.45
N ILE A 434 -23.00 -27.55 11.43
CA ILE A 434 -23.19 -28.38 10.23
C ILE A 434 -24.60 -28.24 9.68
N SER A 435 -25.61 -28.25 10.56
CA SER A 435 -27.02 -28.06 10.15
C SER A 435 -27.21 -26.69 9.50
N GLU A 436 -26.65 -25.64 10.07
CA GLU A 436 -26.70 -24.28 9.51
C GLU A 436 -25.92 -24.16 8.18
N ILE A 437 -24.78 -24.80 8.06
CA ILE A 437 -24.01 -24.85 6.80
C ILE A 437 -24.86 -25.48 5.70
N ASN A 438 -25.46 -26.65 5.93
CA ASN A 438 -26.26 -27.36 4.94
C ASN A 438 -27.44 -26.51 4.43
N ILE A 439 -28.12 -25.75 5.30
CA ILE A 439 -29.17 -24.82 4.93
C ILE A 439 -28.65 -23.74 3.95
N ARG A 440 -27.42 -23.25 4.14
CA ARG A 440 -26.80 -22.24 3.26
C ARG A 440 -26.34 -22.84 1.94
N VAL A 441 -25.75 -24.04 1.98
CA VAL A 441 -25.33 -24.77 0.78
C VAL A 441 -26.52 -25.06 -0.13
N GLU A 442 -27.65 -25.50 0.42
CA GLU A 442 -28.90 -25.73 -0.33
C GLU A 442 -29.40 -24.45 -1.05
N ARG A 443 -29.12 -23.28 -0.49
CA ARG A 443 -29.45 -21.97 -1.07
C ARG A 443 -28.38 -21.39 -1.97
N ASN A 444 -27.30 -22.14 -2.21
CA ASN A 444 -26.11 -21.67 -2.93
C ASN A 444 -25.47 -20.40 -2.28
N GLU A 445 -25.54 -20.31 -0.96
CA GLU A 445 -24.92 -19.25 -0.15
C GLU A 445 -23.62 -19.77 0.47
N ARG A 446 -22.79 -18.87 1.01
CA ARG A 446 -21.47 -19.19 1.59
C ARG A 446 -21.44 -18.89 3.08
N VAL A 447 -20.49 -19.51 3.77
CA VAL A 447 -20.34 -19.44 5.22
C VAL A 447 -18.91 -19.05 5.61
N PHE A 448 -18.78 -18.10 6.51
CA PHE A 448 -17.52 -17.79 7.21
C PHE A 448 -17.56 -18.35 8.63
N ILE A 449 -16.46 -18.99 9.07
CA ILE A 449 -16.30 -19.49 10.43
C ILE A 449 -15.03 -18.90 11.01
N THR A 450 -15.14 -18.26 12.18
CA THR A 450 -13.96 -17.74 12.90
C THR A 450 -13.63 -18.58 14.12
N THR A 451 -12.36 -18.92 14.27
CA THR A 451 -11.80 -19.68 15.38
C THR A 451 -10.76 -18.85 16.15
N LEU A 452 -10.22 -19.38 17.24
CA LEU A 452 -9.21 -18.68 18.06
C LEU A 452 -7.76 -19.08 17.74
N THR A 453 -7.54 -20.29 17.23
CA THR A 453 -6.20 -20.82 16.98
C THR A 453 -6.07 -21.50 15.63
N LYS A 454 -4.84 -21.55 15.08
CA LYS A 454 -4.52 -22.28 13.84
C LYS A 454 -4.96 -23.74 13.95
N LYS A 455 -4.58 -24.41 15.02
CA LYS A 455 -4.93 -25.81 15.25
C LYS A 455 -6.44 -26.05 15.25
N MET A 456 -7.21 -25.19 15.92
CA MET A 456 -8.69 -25.29 15.90
C MET A 456 -9.26 -25.12 14.49
N SER A 457 -8.69 -24.21 13.69
CA SER A 457 -9.10 -24.04 12.30
C SER A 457 -8.80 -25.27 11.45
N GLU A 458 -7.62 -25.85 11.60
CA GLU A 458 -7.18 -27.06 10.90
C GLU A 458 -8.03 -28.28 11.29
N ASP A 459 -8.19 -28.53 12.59
CA ASP A 459 -9.00 -29.65 13.12
C ASP A 459 -10.46 -29.53 12.65
N LEU A 460 -11.03 -28.32 12.65
CA LEU A 460 -12.39 -28.08 12.19
C LEU A 460 -12.53 -28.29 10.67
N THR A 461 -11.57 -27.80 9.89
CA THR A 461 -11.56 -27.99 8.44
C THR A 461 -11.51 -29.47 8.07
N ASP A 462 -10.58 -30.22 8.68
CA ASP A 462 -10.46 -31.67 8.48
C ASP A 462 -11.74 -32.42 8.88
N TYR A 463 -12.41 -31.98 9.94
CA TYR A 463 -13.66 -32.60 10.36
C TYR A 463 -14.80 -32.32 9.38
N LEU A 464 -14.94 -31.09 8.94
CA LEU A 464 -15.99 -30.68 7.96
C LEU A 464 -15.78 -31.37 6.61
N GLU A 465 -14.55 -31.55 6.14
CA GLU A 465 -14.24 -32.31 4.92
C GLU A 465 -14.65 -33.79 5.06
N LYS A 466 -14.36 -34.41 6.21
CA LYS A 466 -14.74 -35.80 6.46
C LYS A 466 -16.26 -36.05 6.46
N VAL A 467 -17.04 -35.05 6.82
CA VAL A 467 -18.52 -35.12 6.74
C VAL A 467 -19.08 -34.66 5.41
N GLY A 468 -18.20 -34.39 4.41
CA GLY A 468 -18.60 -34.10 3.03
C GLY A 468 -18.90 -32.63 2.73
N ILE A 469 -18.52 -31.69 3.60
CA ILE A 469 -18.66 -30.25 3.35
C ILE A 469 -17.43 -29.76 2.59
N LYS A 470 -17.65 -28.98 1.54
CA LYS A 470 -16.58 -28.31 0.77
C LYS A 470 -16.09 -27.10 1.55
N VAL A 471 -14.94 -27.23 2.20
CA VAL A 471 -14.36 -26.22 3.10
C VAL A 471 -12.91 -25.94 2.76
N LYS A 472 -12.48 -24.70 3.02
CA LYS A 472 -11.08 -24.28 2.96
C LYS A 472 -10.69 -23.55 4.24
N TYR A 473 -9.42 -23.68 4.63
CA TYR A 473 -8.81 -22.92 5.72
C TYR A 473 -7.97 -21.78 5.18
N LEU A 474 -8.20 -20.58 5.67
CA LEU A 474 -7.41 -19.37 5.36
C LEU A 474 -6.46 -19.07 6.53
N HIS A 475 -5.18 -19.41 6.36
CA HIS A 475 -4.16 -19.14 7.37
C HIS A 475 -3.34 -17.88 7.06
N SER A 476 -2.57 -17.41 8.07
CA SER A 476 -1.82 -16.16 8.02
C SER A 476 -0.66 -16.16 7.01
N ASP A 477 -0.17 -17.34 6.67
CA ASP A 477 1.05 -17.52 5.89
C ASP A 477 0.77 -17.60 4.36
N ILE A 478 -0.52 -17.57 3.99
CA ILE A 478 -0.95 -17.56 2.59
C ILE A 478 -0.59 -16.21 1.95
N LYS A 479 0.07 -16.25 0.79
CA LYS A 479 0.43 -15.07 0.00
C LYS A 479 -0.82 -14.34 -0.51
N THR A 480 -0.67 -13.06 -0.83
CA THR A 480 -1.79 -12.19 -1.27
C THR A 480 -2.51 -12.74 -2.50
N LEU A 481 -1.78 -13.22 -3.50
CA LEU A 481 -2.34 -13.81 -4.73
C LEU A 481 -3.19 -15.06 -4.43
N GLU A 482 -2.63 -16.02 -3.71
CA GLU A 482 -3.33 -17.25 -3.33
C GLU A 482 -4.59 -16.95 -2.49
N ARG A 483 -4.51 -15.92 -1.64
CA ARG A 483 -5.67 -15.45 -0.88
C ARG A 483 -6.77 -14.92 -1.78
N THR A 484 -6.43 -14.14 -2.81
CA THR A 484 -7.39 -13.60 -3.79
C THR A 484 -8.05 -14.74 -4.58
N GLU A 485 -7.29 -15.75 -4.92
CA GLU A 485 -7.79 -16.95 -5.60
C GLU A 485 -8.74 -17.76 -4.71
N ILE A 486 -8.40 -17.98 -3.44
CA ILE A 486 -9.29 -18.63 -2.46
C ILE A 486 -10.62 -17.89 -2.36
N ILE A 487 -10.59 -16.56 -2.26
CA ILE A 487 -11.82 -15.76 -2.18
C ILE A 487 -12.64 -15.86 -3.47
N ARG A 488 -11.99 -15.83 -4.63
CA ARG A 488 -12.63 -16.02 -5.92
C ARG A 488 -13.31 -17.39 -6.02
N ASN A 489 -12.61 -18.44 -5.64
CA ASN A 489 -13.10 -19.82 -5.70
C ASN A 489 -14.28 -20.04 -4.73
N LEU A 490 -14.25 -19.39 -3.55
CA LEU A 490 -15.41 -19.34 -2.66
C LEU A 490 -16.63 -18.70 -3.34
N ARG A 491 -16.43 -17.55 -4.00
CA ARG A 491 -17.51 -16.85 -4.73
C ARG A 491 -18.06 -17.69 -5.90
N LEU A 492 -17.18 -18.39 -6.62
CA LEU A 492 -17.56 -19.29 -7.71
C LEU A 492 -18.29 -20.55 -7.22
N GLY A 493 -18.18 -20.89 -5.92
CA GLY A 493 -18.81 -22.06 -5.34
C GLY A 493 -18.01 -23.35 -5.51
N GLU A 494 -16.72 -23.27 -5.76
CA GLU A 494 -15.83 -24.43 -5.73
C GLU A 494 -15.80 -25.06 -4.33
N PHE A 495 -15.96 -24.22 -3.30
CA PHE A 495 -16.23 -24.62 -1.93
C PHE A 495 -17.22 -23.65 -1.27
N ASP A 496 -17.83 -24.06 -0.15
CA ASP A 496 -18.98 -23.38 0.45
C ASP A 496 -18.63 -22.69 1.78
N VAL A 497 -17.57 -23.14 2.45
CA VAL A 497 -17.19 -22.72 3.79
C VAL A 497 -15.75 -22.28 3.81
N LEU A 498 -15.50 -21.10 4.39
CA LEU A 498 -14.15 -20.59 4.68
C LEU A 498 -13.95 -20.49 6.19
N VAL A 499 -12.94 -21.18 6.69
CA VAL A 499 -12.54 -21.16 8.10
C VAL A 499 -11.27 -20.33 8.28
N GLY A 500 -11.21 -19.53 9.33
CA GLY A 500 -9.99 -18.76 9.63
C GLY A 500 -10.00 -18.16 11.02
N ILE A 501 -8.83 -17.75 11.49
CA ILE A 501 -8.67 -17.09 12.80
C ILE A 501 -9.11 -15.63 12.70
N ASN A 502 -8.59 -14.95 11.70
CA ASN A 502 -8.82 -13.52 11.49
C ASN A 502 -9.34 -13.28 10.07
N LEU A 503 -10.63 -13.51 9.88
CA LEU A 503 -11.34 -13.19 8.64
C LEU A 503 -11.70 -11.68 8.56
N LEU A 504 -11.11 -10.86 9.44
CA LEU A 504 -11.34 -9.42 9.49
C LEU A 504 -10.46 -8.65 8.51
N ARG A 505 -9.41 -9.27 7.97
CA ARG A 505 -8.50 -8.60 7.04
C ARG A 505 -9.27 -8.16 5.79
N GLU A 506 -8.88 -7.02 5.28
CA GLU A 506 -9.49 -6.35 4.12
C GLU A 506 -9.48 -7.27 2.88
N GLY A 507 -10.35 -6.97 1.93
CA GLY A 507 -10.51 -7.76 0.71
C GLY A 507 -11.50 -8.93 0.83
N LEU A 508 -12.06 -9.19 2.02
CA LEU A 508 -13.13 -10.18 2.21
C LEU A 508 -14.51 -9.56 1.99
N ASP A 509 -14.75 -9.02 0.81
CA ASP A 509 -16.05 -8.53 0.39
C ASP A 509 -16.77 -9.59 -0.46
N VAL A 510 -17.43 -10.52 0.22
CA VAL A 510 -18.10 -11.68 -0.41
C VAL A 510 -19.62 -11.56 -0.19
N PRO A 511 -20.36 -11.00 -1.15
CA PRO A 511 -21.82 -10.83 -1.03
C PRO A 511 -22.59 -12.14 -0.89
N GLU A 512 -22.02 -13.25 -1.32
CA GLU A 512 -22.59 -14.58 -1.25
C GLU A 512 -22.61 -15.17 0.17
N VAL A 513 -21.87 -14.56 1.12
CA VAL A 513 -21.85 -14.99 2.52
C VAL A 513 -23.12 -14.56 3.24
N SER A 514 -23.91 -15.53 3.64
CA SER A 514 -25.15 -15.33 4.41
C SER A 514 -25.06 -15.77 5.86
N LEU A 515 -24.00 -16.48 6.24
CA LEU A 515 -23.76 -16.89 7.63
C LEU A 515 -22.33 -16.60 8.03
N VAL A 516 -22.19 -15.95 9.18
CA VAL A 516 -20.93 -15.82 9.91
C VAL A 516 -21.08 -16.52 11.24
N ALA A 517 -20.29 -17.55 11.48
CA ALA A 517 -20.25 -18.30 12.73
C ALA A 517 -19.00 -17.94 13.53
N ILE A 518 -19.18 -17.53 14.77
CA ILE A 518 -18.11 -17.14 15.68
C ILE A 518 -18.03 -18.19 16.79
N LEU A 519 -17.00 -19.03 16.74
CA LEU A 519 -16.76 -20.05 17.77
C LEU A 519 -16.06 -19.45 18.99
N ASP A 520 -16.36 -19.96 20.17
CA ASP A 520 -15.79 -19.48 21.42
C ASP A 520 -15.87 -17.94 21.57
N ALA A 521 -17.04 -17.39 21.29
CA ALA A 521 -17.25 -15.94 21.31
C ALA A 521 -17.08 -15.32 22.71
N ASP A 522 -17.23 -16.12 23.77
CA ASP A 522 -17.07 -15.74 25.17
C ASP A 522 -15.62 -15.80 25.71
N LYS A 523 -14.66 -16.15 24.86
CA LYS A 523 -13.23 -16.12 25.21
C LYS A 523 -12.68 -14.72 24.97
N GLU A 524 -12.76 -13.86 25.96
CA GLU A 524 -12.28 -12.49 25.86
C GLU A 524 -10.81 -12.41 25.44
N GLY A 525 -10.51 -11.44 24.56
CA GLY A 525 -9.17 -11.22 24.02
C GLY A 525 -9.26 -10.35 22.76
N PHE A 526 -8.11 -10.11 22.13
CA PHE A 526 -8.03 -9.25 20.93
C PHE A 526 -8.99 -9.69 19.80
N LEU A 527 -9.10 -11.01 19.55
CA LEU A 527 -9.95 -11.58 18.51
C LEU A 527 -11.46 -11.59 18.85
N ARG A 528 -11.82 -11.33 20.09
CA ARG A 528 -13.21 -11.29 20.60
C ARG A 528 -13.51 -9.98 21.30
N SER A 529 -12.73 -8.93 21.03
CA SER A 529 -13.04 -7.57 21.46
C SER A 529 -14.30 -7.06 20.76
N GLU A 530 -14.96 -6.08 21.35
CA GLU A 530 -16.13 -5.39 20.77
C GLU A 530 -15.92 -5.04 19.30
N ARG A 531 -14.78 -4.42 18.96
CA ARG A 531 -14.44 -4.02 17.58
C ARG A 531 -14.29 -5.20 16.64
N SER A 532 -13.55 -6.23 17.08
CA SER A 532 -13.37 -7.45 16.28
C SER A 532 -14.70 -8.11 16.00
N LEU A 533 -15.60 -8.16 16.98
CA LEU A 533 -16.94 -8.73 16.83
C LEU A 533 -17.79 -7.89 15.86
N VAL A 534 -17.85 -6.57 16.01
CA VAL A 534 -18.62 -5.70 15.10
C VAL A 534 -18.13 -5.82 13.66
N GLN A 535 -16.81 -5.87 13.44
CA GLN A 535 -16.27 -6.06 12.09
C GLN A 535 -16.58 -7.44 11.50
N THR A 536 -16.49 -8.49 12.31
CA THR A 536 -16.85 -9.84 11.90
C THR A 536 -18.34 -9.94 11.54
N ILE A 537 -19.21 -9.37 12.35
CA ILE A 537 -20.64 -9.26 12.10
C ILE A 537 -20.91 -8.55 10.76
N GLY A 538 -20.18 -7.48 10.48
CA GLY A 538 -20.29 -6.71 9.24
C GLY A 538 -20.00 -7.50 7.96
N ARG A 539 -19.33 -8.65 8.04
CA ARG A 539 -19.09 -9.52 6.87
C ARG A 539 -20.37 -10.15 6.34
N ALA A 540 -21.39 -10.36 7.17
CA ALA A 540 -22.69 -10.85 6.73
C ALA A 540 -23.66 -9.75 6.27
N ALA A 541 -23.28 -8.47 6.37
CA ALA A 541 -24.15 -7.34 6.04
C ALA A 541 -24.29 -7.04 4.54
N ARG A 542 -23.64 -7.83 3.66
CA ARG A 542 -23.71 -7.72 2.20
C ARG A 542 -24.78 -8.59 1.56
N ASN A 543 -25.36 -9.47 2.35
CA ASN A 543 -26.39 -10.41 1.93
C ASN A 543 -27.72 -10.10 2.60
N ALA A 544 -28.82 -10.08 1.85
CA ALA A 544 -30.16 -9.83 2.39
C ALA A 544 -30.59 -10.89 3.42
N ASN A 545 -30.05 -12.11 3.32
CA ASN A 545 -30.27 -13.22 4.24
C ASN A 545 -29.18 -13.32 5.32
N GLY A 546 -28.33 -12.28 5.45
CA GLY A 546 -27.20 -12.27 6.36
C GLY A 546 -27.60 -12.54 7.81
N ARG A 547 -26.88 -13.45 8.48
CA ARG A 547 -27.08 -13.83 9.87
C ARG A 547 -25.73 -14.11 10.54
N VAL A 548 -25.66 -13.85 11.84
CA VAL A 548 -24.50 -14.17 12.67
C VAL A 548 -24.89 -15.07 13.82
N ILE A 549 -24.12 -16.12 14.05
CA ILE A 549 -24.28 -17.00 15.21
C ILE A 549 -23.00 -16.92 16.04
N MET A 550 -23.13 -16.56 17.31
CA MET A 550 -22.06 -16.59 18.31
C MET A 550 -22.27 -17.80 19.22
N TYR A 551 -21.30 -18.72 19.21
CA TYR A 551 -21.32 -19.84 20.13
C TYR A 551 -20.61 -19.44 21.42
N ALA A 552 -21.39 -19.36 22.50
CA ALA A 552 -20.92 -18.93 23.81
C ALA A 552 -21.82 -19.47 24.92
N ASP A 553 -21.25 -19.80 26.07
CA ASP A 553 -21.99 -20.23 27.25
C ASP A 553 -22.39 -19.04 28.14
N LYS A 554 -21.72 -17.91 27.99
CA LYS A 554 -22.03 -16.64 28.65
C LYS A 554 -21.86 -15.47 27.71
N ILE A 555 -22.65 -14.43 27.90
CA ILE A 555 -22.48 -13.16 27.16
C ILE A 555 -21.46 -12.31 27.92
N THR A 556 -20.33 -11.98 27.27
CA THR A 556 -19.32 -11.09 27.81
C THR A 556 -19.68 -9.61 27.54
N ASP A 557 -18.98 -8.69 28.21
CA ASP A 557 -19.18 -7.26 27.98
C ASP A 557 -18.90 -6.86 26.52
N SER A 558 -17.86 -7.44 25.91
CA SER A 558 -17.52 -7.22 24.51
C SER A 558 -18.62 -7.73 23.56
N MET A 559 -19.17 -8.91 23.83
CA MET A 559 -20.30 -9.46 23.07
C MET A 559 -21.54 -8.57 23.22
N GLN A 560 -21.89 -8.17 24.45
CA GLN A 560 -23.07 -7.34 24.71
C GLN A 560 -22.99 -6.03 23.94
N LYS A 561 -21.86 -5.32 24.01
CA LYS A 561 -21.65 -4.06 23.29
C LYS A 561 -21.73 -4.23 21.77
N ALA A 562 -21.14 -5.29 21.22
CA ALA A 562 -21.22 -5.59 19.80
C ALA A 562 -22.65 -5.89 19.34
N ILE A 563 -23.40 -6.66 20.12
CA ILE A 563 -24.82 -6.98 19.87
C ILE A 563 -25.67 -5.71 19.94
N ASP A 564 -25.50 -4.90 20.99
CA ASP A 564 -26.25 -3.67 21.18
C ASP A 564 -26.02 -2.66 20.04
N GLU A 565 -24.76 -2.49 19.63
CA GLU A 565 -24.42 -1.60 18.52
C GLU A 565 -24.99 -2.12 17.18
N THR A 566 -24.91 -3.42 16.94
CA THR A 566 -25.51 -4.03 15.73
C THR A 566 -27.02 -3.85 15.70
N ASN A 567 -27.70 -4.05 16.82
CA ASN A 567 -29.15 -3.86 16.95
C ASN A 567 -29.57 -2.40 16.80
N ARG A 568 -28.74 -1.47 17.35
CA ARG A 568 -28.94 -0.03 17.17
C ARG A 568 -28.92 0.36 15.70
N ARG A 569 -27.87 -0.05 15.00
CA ARG A 569 -27.69 0.21 13.56
C ARG A 569 -28.82 -0.40 12.75
N ARG A 570 -29.18 -1.65 13.04
CA ARG A 570 -30.25 -2.34 12.36
C ARG A 570 -31.60 -1.61 12.53
N ALA A 571 -31.93 -1.15 13.74
CA ALA A 571 -33.18 -0.41 13.99
C ALA A 571 -33.27 0.89 13.18
N ILE A 572 -32.15 1.64 13.08
CA ILE A 572 -32.08 2.85 12.26
C ILE A 572 -32.30 2.52 10.77
N GLN A 573 -31.65 1.47 10.27
CA GLN A 573 -31.77 1.02 8.88
C GLN A 573 -33.19 0.54 8.55
N GLU A 574 -33.84 -0.22 9.43
CA GLU A 574 -35.20 -0.69 9.26
C GLU A 574 -36.18 0.48 9.24
N ALA A 575 -36.05 1.45 10.14
CA ALA A 575 -36.89 2.64 10.16
C ALA A 575 -36.75 3.45 8.86
N TYR A 576 -35.54 3.67 8.39
CA TYR A 576 -35.24 4.34 7.12
C TYR A 576 -35.88 3.62 5.92
N ASN A 577 -35.65 2.30 5.83
CA ASN A 577 -36.23 1.49 4.74
C ASN A 577 -37.76 1.53 4.73
N LYS A 578 -38.38 1.48 5.91
CA LYS A 578 -39.83 1.54 6.04
C LYS A 578 -40.39 2.90 5.62
N GLU A 579 -39.70 3.99 6.01
CA GLU A 579 -40.13 5.35 5.64
C GLU A 579 -40.02 5.58 4.13
N HIS A 580 -38.96 5.04 3.48
CA HIS A 580 -38.70 5.24 2.06
C HIS A 580 -39.18 4.10 1.14
N GLY A 581 -39.83 3.07 1.70
CA GLY A 581 -40.34 1.93 0.93
C GLY A 581 -39.27 1.09 0.27
N ILE A 582 -38.07 1.03 0.86
CA ILE A 582 -36.93 0.32 0.32
C ILE A 582 -36.95 -1.16 0.73
N VAL A 583 -36.78 -2.06 -0.23
CA VAL A 583 -36.63 -3.49 0.00
C VAL A 583 -35.16 -3.86 -0.10
N PRO A 584 -34.54 -4.47 0.92
CA PRO A 584 -33.17 -4.90 0.90
C PRO A 584 -32.87 -5.84 -0.28
N LYS A 585 -31.78 -5.59 -0.99
CA LYS A 585 -31.32 -6.46 -2.10
C LYS A 585 -29.85 -6.81 -1.89
N THR A 586 -29.52 -8.09 -2.03
CA THR A 586 -28.13 -8.57 -2.03
C THR A 586 -27.35 -7.90 -3.15
N ILE A 587 -26.12 -7.46 -2.83
CA ILE A 587 -25.22 -6.85 -3.82
C ILE A 587 -24.76 -7.94 -4.79
N VAL A 588 -24.88 -7.68 -6.08
CA VAL A 588 -24.30 -8.52 -7.14
C VAL A 588 -23.06 -7.82 -7.67
N LYS A 589 -21.88 -8.37 -7.37
CA LYS A 589 -20.60 -7.91 -7.94
C LYS A 589 -20.07 -8.90 -8.95
N ASN A 590 -19.62 -8.43 -10.10
CA ASN A 590 -18.94 -9.27 -11.07
C ASN A 590 -17.62 -9.81 -10.48
N ILE A 591 -17.41 -11.13 -10.63
CA ILE A 591 -16.23 -11.81 -10.09
C ILE A 591 -14.96 -11.42 -10.88
N ARG A 592 -15.11 -10.93 -12.11
CA ARG A 592 -14.00 -10.50 -12.98
C ARG A 592 -13.35 -9.19 -12.54
N ASP A 593 -14.07 -8.30 -11.90
CA ASP A 593 -13.58 -6.94 -11.54
C ASP A 593 -12.50 -6.96 -10.44
N LEU A 594 -12.54 -7.97 -9.55
CA LEU A 594 -11.52 -8.12 -8.49
C LEU A 594 -10.15 -8.57 -9.01
N ILE A 595 -10.13 -9.27 -10.14
CA ILE A 595 -8.87 -9.80 -10.72
C ILE A 595 -8.19 -8.75 -11.60
N ALA A 596 -8.94 -7.89 -12.30
CA ALA A 596 -8.38 -6.87 -13.16
C ALA A 596 -7.57 -5.84 -12.36
N ILE A 597 -8.08 -5.41 -11.20
CA ILE A 597 -7.40 -4.44 -10.33
C ILE A 597 -6.15 -5.04 -9.68
N THR A 598 -6.18 -6.32 -9.32
CA THR A 598 -5.03 -7.00 -8.70
C THR A 598 -3.98 -7.41 -9.74
N HIS A 599 -4.40 -7.74 -10.96
CA HIS A 599 -3.49 -8.11 -12.05
C HIS A 599 -2.77 -6.91 -12.72
N GLU A 600 -3.31 -5.71 -12.66
CA GLU A 600 -2.58 -4.51 -13.10
C GLU A 600 -1.45 -4.13 -12.12
N VAL A 601 -1.57 -4.51 -10.85
CA VAL A 601 -0.55 -4.26 -9.80
C VAL A 601 0.42 -5.44 -9.61
N GLU A 602 0.06 -6.66 -10.05
CA GLU A 602 0.78 -7.91 -9.75
C GLU A 602 1.17 -8.74 -10.99
N LYS A 603 1.28 -8.12 -12.17
CA LYS A 603 1.61 -8.86 -13.42
C LYS A 603 3.05 -9.42 -13.50
N GLU A 604 3.84 -9.32 -12.44
CA GLU A 604 5.22 -9.82 -12.41
C GLU A 604 5.52 -10.66 -11.17
N ASP A 605 4.96 -11.85 -11.06
CA ASP A 605 5.54 -12.90 -10.21
C ASP A 605 5.30 -14.29 -10.80
N ALA A 606 5.88 -14.54 -11.98
CA ALA A 606 6.28 -15.89 -12.33
C ALA A 606 7.65 -16.14 -11.67
N PRO A 607 7.91 -17.29 -11.03
CA PRO A 607 9.21 -17.59 -10.43
C PRO A 607 10.26 -17.70 -11.54
N THR A 608 10.99 -16.61 -11.77
CA THR A 608 11.91 -16.45 -12.92
C THR A 608 13.38 -16.63 -12.55
N THR A 609 13.75 -17.21 -11.41
CA THR A 609 15.15 -17.44 -11.10
C THR A 609 15.45 -18.91 -10.78
N ALA A 610 16.57 -19.40 -11.35
CA ALA A 610 17.14 -20.73 -11.07
C ALA A 610 17.36 -21.02 -9.56
N LYS A 611 17.37 -19.99 -8.72
CA LYS A 611 17.50 -20.12 -7.26
C LYS A 611 16.21 -20.63 -6.60
N ASP A 612 15.04 -20.28 -7.10
CA ASP A 612 13.77 -20.71 -6.55
C ASP A 612 13.46 -22.16 -6.89
N PHE A 613 13.85 -22.62 -8.09
CA PHE A 613 13.75 -23.99 -8.52
C PHE A 613 14.57 -24.97 -7.65
N LYS A 614 15.69 -24.53 -7.06
CA LYS A 614 16.50 -25.37 -6.16
C LYS A 614 15.79 -25.76 -4.88
N LYS A 615 14.86 -24.94 -4.40
CA LYS A 615 14.10 -25.14 -3.17
C LYS A 615 12.79 -25.94 -3.36
N MET A 616 12.37 -26.17 -4.61
CA MET A 616 11.11 -26.82 -4.93
C MET A 616 11.22 -28.34 -4.93
N THR A 617 10.12 -29.01 -4.60
CA THR A 617 9.97 -30.46 -4.78
C THR A 617 9.89 -30.82 -6.27
N GLN A 618 10.07 -32.09 -6.63
CA GLN A 618 10.02 -32.52 -8.01
C GLN A 618 8.65 -32.28 -8.67
N GLU A 619 7.60 -32.36 -7.89
CA GLU A 619 6.21 -32.10 -8.30
C GLU A 619 5.98 -30.60 -8.56
N GLN A 620 6.41 -29.76 -7.62
CA GLN A 620 6.36 -28.30 -7.76
C GLN A 620 7.18 -27.77 -8.95
N ARG A 621 8.33 -28.40 -9.24
CA ARG A 621 9.14 -28.06 -10.43
C ARG A 621 8.43 -28.39 -11.74
N ARG A 622 7.68 -29.51 -11.80
CA ARG A 622 6.88 -29.85 -12.97
C ARG A 622 5.74 -28.87 -13.19
N GLU A 623 5.01 -28.52 -12.15
CA GLU A 623 3.93 -27.53 -12.23
C GLU A 623 4.46 -26.15 -12.67
N ALA A 624 5.60 -25.70 -12.11
CA ALA A 624 6.22 -24.45 -12.51
C ALA A 624 6.72 -24.45 -13.96
N LEU A 625 7.23 -25.60 -14.47
CA LEU A 625 7.60 -25.76 -15.88
C LEU A 625 6.38 -25.72 -16.80
N GLU A 626 5.26 -26.34 -16.42
CA GLU A 626 4.01 -26.29 -17.19
C GLU A 626 3.46 -24.86 -17.27
N LEU A 627 3.55 -24.07 -16.19
CA LEU A 627 3.18 -22.66 -16.18
C LEU A 627 4.08 -21.83 -17.12
N LEU A 628 5.39 -22.00 -17.06
CA LEU A 628 6.32 -21.33 -17.97
C LEU A 628 6.07 -21.69 -19.44
N GLU A 629 5.69 -22.94 -19.74
CA GLU A 629 5.30 -23.36 -21.10
C GLU A 629 3.99 -22.71 -21.56
N LEU A 630 3.02 -22.53 -20.65
CA LEU A 630 1.79 -21.81 -20.94
C LEU A 630 2.04 -20.34 -21.23
N ASP A 631 2.89 -19.70 -20.44
CA ASP A 631 3.29 -18.30 -20.63
C ASP A 631 4.08 -18.10 -21.93
N MET A 632 4.98 -19.01 -22.25
CA MET A 632 5.70 -19.00 -23.53
C MET A 632 4.75 -19.09 -24.73
N ARG A 633 3.76 -19.98 -24.66
CA ARG A 633 2.75 -20.14 -25.73
C ARG A 633 1.82 -18.93 -25.82
N ALA A 634 1.48 -18.32 -24.68
CA ALA A 634 0.69 -17.09 -24.65
C ALA A 634 1.47 -15.94 -25.30
N ALA A 635 2.73 -15.72 -24.93
CA ALA A 635 3.60 -14.72 -25.53
C ALA A 635 3.76 -14.93 -27.07
N ALA A 636 3.94 -16.17 -27.50
CA ALA A 636 4.01 -16.47 -28.94
C ALA A 636 2.70 -16.20 -29.67
N LYS A 637 1.54 -16.41 -29.03
CA LYS A 637 0.21 -16.13 -29.59
C LYS A 637 -0.05 -14.62 -29.68
N ASP A 638 0.49 -13.85 -28.73
CA ASP A 638 0.38 -12.39 -28.68
C ASP A 638 1.46 -11.72 -29.57
N LEU A 639 2.23 -12.50 -30.35
CA LEU A 639 3.31 -12.07 -31.23
C LEU A 639 4.51 -11.45 -30.53
N ASP A 640 4.64 -11.63 -29.23
CA ASP A 640 5.81 -11.24 -28.43
C ASP A 640 6.88 -12.36 -28.53
N PHE A 641 7.56 -12.39 -29.67
CA PHE A 641 8.53 -13.43 -29.98
C PHE A 641 9.82 -13.34 -29.14
N GLU A 642 10.16 -12.16 -28.62
CA GLU A 642 11.32 -11.95 -27.75
C GLU A 642 11.08 -12.60 -26.40
N LYS A 643 9.97 -12.28 -25.75
CA LYS A 643 9.54 -12.91 -24.50
C LYS A 643 9.32 -14.43 -24.63
N ALA A 644 8.75 -14.87 -25.75
CA ALA A 644 8.58 -16.31 -26.03
C ALA A 644 9.93 -17.03 -26.18
N ALA A 645 10.94 -16.39 -26.77
CA ALA A 645 12.29 -16.94 -26.92
C ALA A 645 13.02 -17.01 -25.56
N ASP A 646 12.93 -15.98 -24.74
CA ASP A 646 13.52 -15.93 -23.40
C ASP A 646 12.92 -17.01 -22.49
N LEU A 647 11.59 -17.14 -22.46
CA LEU A 647 10.92 -18.19 -21.71
C LEU A 647 11.29 -19.59 -22.19
N ARG A 648 11.43 -19.80 -23.51
CA ARG A 648 11.88 -21.07 -24.09
C ARG A 648 13.28 -21.42 -23.59
N ASP A 649 14.19 -20.47 -23.60
CA ASP A 649 15.59 -20.68 -23.23
C ASP A 649 15.70 -21.01 -21.73
N VAL A 650 14.94 -20.32 -20.87
CA VAL A 650 14.79 -20.64 -19.43
C VAL A 650 14.22 -22.05 -19.23
N ILE A 651 13.18 -22.45 -19.96
CA ILE A 651 12.60 -23.80 -19.87
C ILE A 651 13.62 -24.87 -20.25
N LEU A 652 14.41 -24.64 -21.32
CA LEU A 652 15.43 -25.56 -21.76
C LEU A 652 16.56 -25.71 -20.74
N GLU A 653 16.98 -24.62 -20.12
CA GLU A 653 18.01 -24.60 -19.08
C GLU A 653 17.55 -25.35 -17.82
N LEU A 654 16.33 -25.09 -17.36
CA LEU A 654 15.72 -25.78 -16.21
C LEU A 654 15.52 -27.29 -16.46
N ARG A 655 15.10 -27.69 -17.65
CA ARG A 655 14.99 -29.10 -18.02
C ARG A 655 16.33 -29.82 -18.04
N ALA A 656 17.37 -29.14 -18.53
CA ALA A 656 18.74 -29.70 -18.58
C ALA A 656 19.34 -29.82 -17.17
N GLU A 657 19.13 -28.82 -16.30
CA GLU A 657 19.70 -28.79 -14.94
C GLU A 657 19.02 -29.81 -14.00
N TYR A 658 17.69 -29.96 -14.10
CA TYR A 658 16.92 -30.80 -13.17
C TYR A 658 16.45 -32.14 -13.76
N ARG A 659 16.80 -32.46 -15.01
CA ARG A 659 16.42 -33.70 -15.72
C ARG A 659 14.92 -34.00 -15.69
N LEU A 660 14.11 -32.98 -15.97
CA LEU A 660 12.63 -33.02 -15.97
C LEU A 660 12.08 -33.19 -17.39
#